data_f4c7cd9257522a50898b33772eafc64f
#
_entry.id   f4c7cd9257522a50898b33772eafc64f
#
_cell.length_a   1.000
_cell.length_b   1.000
_cell.length_c   1.000
_cell.angle_alpha   90.00
_cell.angle_beta   90.00
_cell.angle_gamma   90.00
#
_symmetry.space_group_name_H-M   'P 1'
#
loop_
_entity.id
_entity.type
_entity.pdbx_description
1 polymer ?
#
loop_
_entity_poly.entity_id
_entity_poly.type
_entity_poly.pdbx_seq_one_letter_code
_entity_poly.pdbx_strand_id
1 'polypeptide(L)'
;MKKYGKFNAKGNEYIITDYRTPRTQMNYVWNERMLSGINHFGGGVGAYGNRAASYIDEKGRGRANLIKDGNRYFYIRDMKTGAYWNPGWYPSKTDIEEYSCTHGIGYTKISAKKDGIKAAITGFVGTKLPAEQWKIEIENTDKSEREIKVYSFVEFSLEGYATYSEYDSYVSAWNCGNMIYAQNTAQERPHDWYNGFIASNEDITGFETSKNAFLGLYGSIFAPKTVADGKCTNSLAACERMVGVLENTFTLKPNEKKTFYVVIGSADNENTAKEMSKELLKDGMFETELLSVQKMKAELQNRVMIKTPVEKINALTNYWVKNQVQLCAEAGRATGKGFRDQLQDAWGIAAFDSGMARVKILEVLAHQYSDGRCVRGWLPLDPHIYSDGPVWIAPAVNAYLKETGDFKFLDEPVKYLDDVDATVWEHLVCAAEYSANDLGVHGLVLAHDGDWNDSLNGIGTGGKGESVWTSIALCIALKETAEIAKEIKKDAELSDKLLKYRETMIKNINENAWDGEWYLAAYNDKGEKVGSHECKEGKIYLNSQTWAIIAGVCCEERKQKCIESVNKYLKCDYGFMTLYPAYTEYDKNVGRLTGFVPGIWENGTPYCHGGAFKLVADTVAERAEDAVNSYLLIAPDSEKNPSAYSGCEPYVFTNMYFGPDNIRKGQTSFAWVTGTAGWMFRVITQNILGFTPEYDGFKVNPCIPKDWDYAEETRKFRGDTYVVKIHNDNNENKITLDGMPVITDIIPHIGDGKEHIVEIHK
;
A
#
# COMPACT_ATOMS: atom_id res chain seq x y z
N MET A 1 -11.37 19.06 -16.64
CA MET A 1 -12.19 17.86 -16.42
C MET A 1 -12.91 17.99 -15.08
N LYS A 2 -14.06 17.31 -14.87
CA LYS A 2 -14.85 17.40 -13.63
C LYS A 2 -14.04 16.88 -12.45
N LYS A 3 -13.98 17.65 -11.34
CA LYS A 3 -13.45 17.18 -10.05
C LYS A 3 -14.59 16.71 -9.18
N TYR A 4 -14.47 15.53 -8.57
CA TYR A 4 -15.47 14.91 -7.72
C TYR A 4 -15.26 15.20 -6.23
N GLY A 5 -14.09 15.70 -5.86
CA GLY A 5 -13.71 16.01 -4.49
C GLY A 5 -12.44 16.83 -4.41
N LYS A 6 -11.98 17.08 -3.17
CA LYS A 6 -10.77 17.85 -2.87
C LYS A 6 -10.20 17.47 -1.50
N PHE A 7 -8.93 17.72 -1.29
CA PHE A 7 -8.35 17.69 0.05
C PHE A 7 -8.92 18.79 0.92
N ASN A 8 -9.02 18.53 2.23
CA ASN A 8 -9.24 19.59 3.22
C ASN A 8 -7.98 20.47 3.33
N ALA A 9 -8.07 21.58 4.06
CA ALA A 9 -6.96 22.54 4.21
C ALA A 9 -5.68 21.93 4.83
N LYS A 10 -5.82 20.86 5.63
CA LYS A 10 -4.70 20.16 6.25
C LYS A 10 -4.10 19.07 5.32
N GLY A 11 -4.86 18.57 4.37
CA GLY A 11 -4.46 17.49 3.46
C GLY A 11 -4.70 16.07 3.99
N ASN A 12 -5.15 15.89 5.24
CA ASN A 12 -5.34 14.59 5.87
C ASN A 12 -6.73 13.96 5.65
N GLU A 13 -7.60 14.66 4.97
CA GLU A 13 -8.91 14.18 4.53
C GLU A 13 -9.12 14.50 3.05
N TYR A 14 -9.80 13.60 2.35
CA TYR A 14 -10.29 13.83 1.00
C TYR A 14 -11.82 13.85 1.01
N ILE A 15 -12.40 14.97 0.60
CA ILE A 15 -13.85 15.22 0.65
C ILE A 15 -14.43 15.06 -0.75
N ILE A 16 -15.24 14.04 -0.96
CA ILE A 16 -15.97 13.74 -2.19
C ILE A 16 -17.33 14.43 -2.09
N THR A 17 -17.63 15.31 -3.04
CA THR A 17 -18.89 16.09 -3.06
C THR A 17 -19.85 15.68 -4.18
N ASP A 18 -19.43 14.77 -5.04
CA ASP A 18 -20.28 14.17 -6.08
C ASP A 18 -20.07 12.65 -6.09
N TYR A 19 -21.13 11.90 -5.75
CA TYR A 19 -21.11 10.44 -5.70
C TYR A 19 -20.94 9.76 -7.07
N ARG A 20 -21.13 10.48 -8.18
CA ARG A 20 -21.07 9.95 -9.55
C ARG A 20 -19.64 9.82 -10.07
N THR A 21 -18.74 9.34 -9.23
CA THR A 21 -17.36 9.05 -9.63
C THR A 21 -17.31 7.92 -10.67
N PRO A 22 -16.33 7.91 -11.60
CA PRO A 22 -16.25 6.87 -12.65
C PRO A 22 -15.97 5.48 -12.09
N ARG A 23 -15.36 5.39 -10.92
CA ARG A 23 -15.14 4.18 -10.12
C ARG A 23 -15.36 4.44 -8.64
N THR A 24 -15.61 3.39 -7.88
CA THR A 24 -15.66 3.50 -6.42
C THR A 24 -14.31 3.99 -5.90
N GLN A 25 -14.35 4.95 -4.97
CA GLN A 25 -13.16 5.43 -4.26
C GLN A 25 -13.14 4.80 -2.86
N MET A 26 -12.08 4.07 -2.57
CA MET A 26 -11.94 3.24 -1.38
C MET A 26 -11.07 3.93 -0.32
N ASN A 27 -11.41 3.74 0.94
CA ASN A 27 -10.52 4.00 2.07
C ASN A 27 -10.34 2.72 2.89
N TYR A 28 -9.11 2.37 3.23
CA TYR A 28 -8.84 1.21 4.09
C TYR A 28 -8.63 1.66 5.53
N VAL A 29 -9.27 0.92 6.43
CA VAL A 29 -9.19 1.07 7.88
C VAL A 29 -8.89 -0.30 8.49
N TRP A 30 -7.96 -0.37 9.45
CA TRP A 30 -7.50 -1.67 9.94
C TRP A 30 -6.84 -1.60 11.32
N ASN A 31 -6.73 -2.77 11.92
CA ASN A 31 -5.85 -3.08 13.04
C ASN A 31 -5.14 -4.42 12.79
N GLU A 32 -4.42 -4.96 13.75
CA GLU A 32 -3.71 -6.25 13.61
C GLU A 32 -4.63 -7.44 13.29
N ARG A 33 -5.93 -7.35 13.61
CA ARG A 33 -6.89 -8.45 13.52
C ARG A 33 -7.92 -8.29 12.40
N MET A 34 -8.11 -7.09 11.87
CA MET A 34 -9.13 -6.81 10.86
C MET A 34 -8.68 -5.75 9.88
N LEU A 35 -8.88 -6.03 8.59
CA LEU A 35 -8.78 -5.08 7.50
C LEU A 35 -10.18 -4.85 6.92
N SER A 36 -10.59 -3.60 6.80
CA SER A 36 -11.84 -3.22 6.15
C SER A 36 -11.59 -2.13 5.10
N GLY A 37 -12.21 -2.28 3.92
CA GLY A 37 -12.30 -1.23 2.92
C GLY A 37 -13.70 -0.61 2.95
N ILE A 38 -13.78 0.71 3.08
CA ILE A 38 -15.03 1.47 3.06
C ILE A 38 -15.01 2.41 1.86
N ASN A 39 -15.87 2.18 0.88
CA ASN A 39 -15.98 3.07 -0.27
C ASN A 39 -16.92 4.26 0.02
N HIS A 40 -16.93 5.22 -0.89
CA HIS A 40 -17.74 6.45 -0.75
C HIS A 40 -19.26 6.23 -0.79
N PHE A 41 -19.72 5.00 -1.00
CA PHE A 41 -21.13 4.60 -0.86
C PHE A 41 -21.43 3.94 0.49
N GLY A 42 -20.42 3.61 1.30
CA GLY A 42 -20.55 2.87 2.55
C GLY A 42 -20.40 1.37 2.41
N GLY A 43 -20.44 0.82 1.18
CA GLY A 43 -20.04 -0.55 0.90
C GLY A 43 -18.52 -0.72 0.91
N GLY A 44 -18.01 -1.84 0.47
CA GLY A 44 -16.59 -2.11 0.39
C GLY A 44 -16.24 -3.54 0.76
N VAL A 45 -15.07 -3.78 1.32
CA VAL A 45 -14.65 -5.11 1.77
C VAL A 45 -14.40 -5.11 3.27
N GLY A 46 -14.75 -6.19 3.95
CA GLY A 46 -14.40 -6.43 5.34
C GLY A 46 -13.85 -7.82 5.46
N ALA A 47 -12.66 -7.94 6.01
CA ALA A 47 -11.99 -9.19 6.19
C ALA A 47 -11.46 -9.33 7.61
N TYR A 48 -11.67 -10.49 8.18
CA TYR A 48 -11.05 -10.86 9.43
C TYR A 48 -9.59 -11.28 9.21
N GLY A 49 -8.74 -10.84 10.11
CA GLY A 49 -7.29 -10.96 9.96
C GLY A 49 -6.71 -9.85 9.10
N ASN A 50 -5.72 -9.17 9.64
CA ASN A 50 -5.06 -7.98 9.08
C ASN A 50 -4.26 -8.23 7.81
N ARG A 51 -4.65 -9.15 6.98
CA ARG A 51 -3.81 -9.54 5.86
C ARG A 51 -4.60 -9.48 4.59
N ALA A 52 -3.91 -9.04 3.56
CA ALA A 52 -4.48 -8.86 2.24
C ALA A 52 -5.27 -10.10 1.78
N ALA A 53 -6.08 -9.93 0.78
CA ALA A 53 -7.09 -10.85 0.31
C ALA A 53 -6.69 -12.33 0.18
N SER A 54 -5.42 -12.67 0.23
CA SER A 54 -4.90 -14.02 0.01
C SER A 54 -4.14 -14.63 1.19
N TYR A 55 -4.40 -14.17 2.41
CA TYR A 55 -3.75 -14.79 3.55
C TYR A 55 -4.14 -16.27 3.69
N ILE A 56 -3.16 -17.13 3.68
CA ILE A 56 -3.25 -18.52 4.04
C ILE A 56 -2.39 -18.70 5.30
N ASP A 57 -2.98 -19.24 6.39
CA ASP A 57 -2.24 -19.45 7.62
C ASP A 57 -1.23 -20.62 7.50
N GLU A 58 -0.46 -20.87 8.56
CA GLU A 58 0.55 -21.94 8.62
C GLU A 58 -0.02 -23.34 8.31
N LYS A 59 -1.34 -23.50 8.42
CA LYS A 59 -2.04 -24.77 8.13
C LYS A 59 -2.65 -24.80 6.72
N GLY A 60 -2.31 -23.83 5.86
CA GLY A 60 -2.82 -23.75 4.49
C GLY A 60 -4.25 -23.23 4.39
N ARG A 61 -4.78 -22.54 5.44
CA ARG A 61 -6.14 -22.03 5.47
C ARG A 61 -6.18 -20.59 5.04
N GLY A 62 -7.05 -20.30 4.09
CA GLY A 62 -7.28 -18.96 3.59
C GLY A 62 -7.96 -18.07 4.61
N ARG A 63 -7.80 -16.77 4.42
CA ARG A 63 -8.54 -15.77 5.18
C ARG A 63 -10.01 -15.80 4.81
N ALA A 64 -10.89 -15.89 5.81
CA ALA A 64 -12.32 -15.71 5.60
C ALA A 64 -12.64 -14.22 5.34
N ASN A 65 -13.44 -13.96 4.31
CA ASN A 65 -14.07 -12.67 4.14
C ASN A 65 -15.29 -12.61 5.06
N LEU A 66 -15.31 -11.63 5.95
CA LEU A 66 -16.45 -11.41 6.84
C LEU A 66 -17.68 -10.93 6.06
N ILE A 67 -17.47 -10.04 5.08
CA ILE A 67 -18.53 -9.37 4.33
C ILE A 67 -18.43 -9.75 2.86
N LYS A 68 -19.51 -10.31 2.30
CA LYS A 68 -19.59 -10.73 0.90
C LYS A 68 -19.73 -9.52 -0.02
N ASP A 69 -18.89 -9.46 -1.06
CA ASP A 69 -18.93 -8.43 -2.12
C ASP A 69 -19.03 -6.99 -1.61
N GLY A 70 -18.61 -6.76 -0.35
CA GLY A 70 -18.70 -5.45 0.29
C GLY A 70 -20.13 -5.02 0.66
N ASN A 71 -21.06 -5.93 0.70
CA ASN A 71 -22.48 -5.65 0.98
C ASN A 71 -22.72 -5.38 2.46
N ARG A 72 -22.50 -4.12 2.88
CA ARG A 72 -22.96 -3.56 4.15
C ARG A 72 -23.48 -2.16 3.86
N TYR A 73 -24.74 -1.89 4.25
CA TYR A 73 -25.42 -0.65 3.95
C TYR A 73 -26.41 -0.29 5.07
N PHE A 74 -26.71 0.99 5.19
CA PHE A 74 -27.71 1.53 6.10
C PHE A 74 -28.82 2.14 5.26
N TYR A 75 -29.98 1.47 5.20
CA TYR A 75 -31.14 1.99 4.51
C TYR A 75 -31.97 2.82 5.48
N ILE A 76 -32.30 4.03 5.08
CA ILE A 76 -33.15 4.94 5.80
C ILE A 76 -34.54 4.92 5.13
N ARG A 77 -35.59 4.62 5.88
CA ARG A 77 -36.96 4.63 5.38
C ARG A 77 -37.80 5.62 6.18
N ASP A 78 -38.49 6.49 5.50
CA ASP A 78 -39.53 7.36 6.04
C ASP A 78 -40.87 6.66 6.00
N MET A 79 -41.45 6.41 7.15
CA MET A 79 -42.71 5.67 7.26
C MET A 79 -43.93 6.49 6.82
N LYS A 80 -43.83 7.82 6.82
CA LYS A 80 -44.91 8.71 6.35
C LYS A 80 -45.03 8.70 4.83
N THR A 81 -43.89 8.72 4.12
CA THR A 81 -43.90 8.82 2.64
C THR A 81 -43.68 7.45 1.98
N GLY A 82 -43.15 6.48 2.70
CA GLY A 82 -42.72 5.18 2.15
C GLY A 82 -41.40 5.26 1.38
N ALA A 83 -40.81 6.44 1.22
CA ALA A 83 -39.53 6.59 0.54
C ALA A 83 -38.40 6.00 1.37
N TYR A 84 -37.44 5.35 0.69
CA TYR A 84 -36.23 4.83 1.28
C TYR A 84 -34.99 5.16 0.45
N TRP A 85 -33.84 5.27 1.10
CA TRP A 85 -32.59 5.68 0.50
C TRP A 85 -31.38 5.29 1.34
N ASN A 86 -30.17 5.52 0.84
CA ASN A 86 -28.92 5.30 1.55
C ASN A 86 -28.11 6.60 1.55
N PRO A 87 -27.42 6.95 2.64
CA PRO A 87 -26.57 8.16 2.70
C PRO A 87 -25.50 8.18 1.61
N GLY A 88 -25.02 7.02 1.17
CA GLY A 88 -24.08 6.87 0.07
C GLY A 88 -24.68 6.86 -1.35
N TRP A 89 -26.02 7.03 -1.51
CA TRP A 89 -26.75 6.87 -2.77
C TRP A 89 -26.88 5.40 -3.23
N TYR A 90 -25.79 4.67 -3.32
CA TYR A 90 -25.80 3.23 -3.63
C TYR A 90 -26.05 2.43 -2.33
N PRO A 91 -26.79 1.33 -2.36
CA PRO A 91 -27.32 0.65 -3.53
C PRO A 91 -28.71 1.11 -4.02
N SER A 92 -29.49 1.85 -3.21
CA SER A 92 -30.86 2.23 -3.56
C SER A 92 -30.97 3.10 -4.81
N LYS A 93 -29.91 3.86 -5.15
CA LYS A 93 -29.85 4.78 -6.30
C LYS A 93 -30.97 5.83 -6.30
N THR A 94 -31.51 6.12 -5.13
CA THR A 94 -32.52 7.15 -4.93
C THR A 94 -31.84 8.51 -4.93
N ASP A 95 -32.41 9.49 -5.62
CA ASP A 95 -31.87 10.85 -5.63
C ASP A 95 -31.76 11.41 -4.24
N ILE A 96 -30.59 11.95 -3.91
CA ILE A 96 -30.23 12.54 -2.61
C ILE A 96 -29.74 13.97 -2.79
N GLU A 97 -29.90 14.75 -1.73
CA GLU A 97 -29.45 16.12 -1.62
C GLU A 97 -28.21 16.21 -0.70
N GLU A 98 -27.44 17.28 -0.80
CA GLU A 98 -26.35 17.60 0.13
C GLU A 98 -25.36 16.43 0.40
N TYR A 99 -25.01 15.68 -0.64
CA TYR A 99 -24.08 14.55 -0.48
C TYR A 99 -22.67 15.02 -0.16
N SER A 100 -22.04 14.35 0.81
CA SER A 100 -20.58 14.38 1.01
C SER A 100 -20.07 13.06 1.57
N CYS A 101 -18.90 12.65 1.10
CA CYS A 101 -18.11 11.59 1.73
C CYS A 101 -16.74 12.14 2.09
N THR A 102 -16.33 11.99 3.34
CA THR A 102 -14.99 12.31 3.82
C THR A 102 -14.25 11.02 4.10
N HIS A 103 -13.23 10.74 3.30
CA HIS A 103 -12.21 9.76 3.63
C HIS A 103 -11.14 10.44 4.45
N GLY A 104 -11.01 10.03 5.70
CA GLY A 104 -9.94 10.47 6.62
C GLY A 104 -8.97 9.34 6.91
N ILE A 105 -7.81 9.67 7.44
CA ILE A 105 -6.84 8.65 7.86
C ILE A 105 -7.42 7.88 9.05
N GLY A 106 -7.80 6.60 8.78
CA GLY A 106 -8.37 5.70 9.78
C GLY A 106 -9.89 5.73 9.92
N TYR A 107 -10.63 6.51 9.12
CA TYR A 107 -12.09 6.52 9.15
C TYR A 107 -12.72 7.00 7.84
N THR A 108 -14.01 6.72 7.66
CA THR A 108 -14.83 7.28 6.57
C THR A 108 -16.14 7.81 7.14
N LYS A 109 -16.55 9.01 6.72
CA LYS A 109 -17.84 9.62 7.06
C LYS A 109 -18.60 9.95 5.78
N ILE A 110 -19.87 9.52 5.70
CA ILE A 110 -20.76 9.80 4.57
C ILE A 110 -22.00 10.50 5.11
N SER A 111 -22.43 11.56 4.46
CA SER A 111 -23.66 12.26 4.83
C SER A 111 -24.44 12.68 3.60
N ALA A 112 -25.78 12.66 3.73
CA ALA A 112 -26.67 13.14 2.71
C ALA A 112 -28.00 13.59 3.34
N LYS A 113 -28.79 14.29 2.55
CA LYS A 113 -30.13 14.71 2.91
C LYS A 113 -31.11 14.26 1.84
N LYS A 114 -32.32 13.91 2.28
CA LYS A 114 -33.46 13.62 1.39
C LYS A 114 -34.77 13.97 2.08
N ASP A 115 -35.61 14.74 1.38
CA ASP A 115 -36.99 15.06 1.79
C ASP A 115 -37.10 15.52 3.26
N GLY A 116 -36.15 16.37 3.69
CA GLY A 116 -36.12 16.93 5.05
C GLY A 116 -35.48 16.01 6.11
N ILE A 117 -35.04 14.83 5.77
CA ILE A 117 -34.25 13.97 6.66
C ILE A 117 -32.77 14.01 6.25
N LYS A 118 -31.91 14.37 7.20
CA LYS A 118 -30.45 14.30 7.05
C LYS A 118 -29.93 13.07 7.77
N ALA A 119 -29.06 12.33 7.12
CA ALA A 119 -28.41 11.18 7.71
C ALA A 119 -26.90 11.22 7.49
N ALA A 120 -26.16 10.77 8.49
CA ALA A 120 -24.72 10.57 8.39
C ALA A 120 -24.31 9.22 8.99
N ILE A 121 -23.36 8.57 8.35
CA ILE A 121 -22.73 7.35 8.86
C ILE A 121 -21.23 7.59 8.96
N THR A 122 -20.63 7.14 10.06
CA THR A 122 -19.16 7.18 10.26
C THR A 122 -18.68 5.80 10.63
N GLY A 123 -17.75 5.24 9.86
CA GLY A 123 -17.24 3.90 10.06
C GLY A 123 -15.71 3.86 10.19
N PHE A 124 -15.20 3.01 11.07
CA PHE A 124 -13.79 2.73 11.26
C PHE A 124 -13.58 1.34 11.91
N VAL A 125 -12.33 0.89 11.95
CA VAL A 125 -11.91 -0.28 12.74
C VAL A 125 -11.16 0.24 13.97
N GLY A 126 -11.54 -0.22 15.16
CA GLY A 126 -10.92 0.16 16.43
C GLY A 126 -9.49 -0.39 16.57
N THR A 127 -8.84 -0.10 17.71
CA THR A 127 -7.40 -0.38 17.88
C THR A 127 -7.08 -1.85 18.11
N LYS A 128 -8.00 -2.67 18.64
CA LYS A 128 -7.70 -4.04 19.10
C LYS A 128 -8.65 -5.12 18.62
N LEU A 129 -9.96 -4.86 18.68
CA LEU A 129 -10.96 -5.90 18.40
C LEU A 129 -11.25 -6.01 16.89
N PRO A 130 -11.52 -7.22 16.38
CA PRO A 130 -11.82 -7.45 14.96
C PRO A 130 -13.26 -7.07 14.63
N ALA A 131 -13.55 -5.76 14.72
CA ALA A 131 -14.88 -5.24 14.45
C ALA A 131 -14.83 -3.84 13.83
N GLU A 132 -15.71 -3.62 12.86
CA GLU A 132 -16.08 -2.30 12.38
C GLU A 132 -17.03 -1.65 13.38
N GLN A 133 -16.80 -0.38 13.69
CA GLN A 133 -17.67 0.42 14.51
C GLN A 133 -18.32 1.51 13.64
N TRP A 134 -19.63 1.62 13.72
CA TRP A 134 -20.43 2.53 12.93
C TRP A 134 -21.27 3.43 13.83
N LYS A 135 -21.16 4.75 13.62
CA LYS A 135 -22.07 5.74 14.19
C LYS A 135 -23.07 6.18 13.13
N ILE A 136 -24.35 6.07 13.46
CA ILE A 136 -25.45 6.47 12.60
C ILE A 136 -26.14 7.69 13.26
N GLU A 137 -26.24 8.77 12.51
CA GLU A 137 -26.86 10.01 12.92
C GLU A 137 -28.02 10.34 11.98
N ILE A 138 -29.21 10.59 12.50
CA ILE A 138 -30.40 10.95 11.72
C ILE A 138 -30.98 12.19 12.34
N GLU A 139 -31.29 13.18 11.52
CA GLU A 139 -31.85 14.46 11.92
C GLU A 139 -33.10 14.78 11.09
N ASN A 140 -34.19 15.11 11.76
CA ASN A 140 -35.38 15.58 11.10
C ASN A 140 -35.29 17.11 10.94
N THR A 141 -34.99 17.57 9.73
CA THR A 141 -34.93 19.00 9.39
C THR A 141 -36.28 19.55 8.86
N ASP A 142 -37.32 18.72 8.85
CA ASP A 142 -38.70 19.12 8.46
C ASP A 142 -39.41 19.77 9.62
N LYS A 143 -40.58 20.38 9.34
CA LYS A 143 -41.46 21.06 10.31
C LYS A 143 -42.43 20.12 11.01
N SER A 144 -42.57 18.88 10.56
CA SER A 144 -43.46 17.86 11.12
C SER A 144 -42.66 16.73 11.74
N GLU A 145 -43.26 16.05 12.72
CA GLU A 145 -42.76 14.83 13.29
C GLU A 145 -42.69 13.73 12.20
N ARG A 146 -41.61 12.93 12.23
CA ARG A 146 -41.37 11.86 11.27
C ARG A 146 -41.02 10.58 12.02
N GLU A 147 -41.62 9.46 11.60
CA GLU A 147 -41.19 8.13 12.01
C GLU A 147 -40.23 7.58 10.95
N ILE A 148 -39.01 7.27 11.40
CA ILE A 148 -37.91 6.82 10.55
C ILE A 148 -37.48 5.41 10.97
N LYS A 149 -37.38 4.53 10.02
CA LYS A 149 -36.74 3.23 10.22
C LYS A 149 -35.37 3.19 9.60
N VAL A 150 -34.44 2.56 10.31
CA VAL A 150 -33.09 2.27 9.81
C VAL A 150 -32.90 0.76 9.74
N TYR A 151 -32.48 0.29 8.59
CA TYR A 151 -32.10 -1.10 8.38
C TYR A 151 -30.60 -1.17 8.25
N SER A 152 -29.93 -1.64 9.32
CA SER A 152 -28.49 -1.90 9.32
C SER A 152 -28.25 -3.27 8.73
N PHE A 153 -27.72 -3.31 7.52
CA PHE A 153 -27.58 -4.53 6.71
C PHE A 153 -26.13 -4.91 6.48
N VAL A 154 -25.82 -6.19 6.65
CA VAL A 154 -24.58 -6.84 6.22
C VAL A 154 -24.89 -8.20 5.59
N GLU A 155 -24.24 -8.52 4.47
CA GLU A 155 -24.22 -9.87 3.91
C GLU A 155 -22.95 -10.56 4.36
N PHE A 156 -23.09 -11.57 5.22
CA PHE A 156 -21.95 -12.35 5.70
C PHE A 156 -21.43 -13.29 4.60
N SER A 157 -20.12 -13.36 4.47
CA SER A 157 -19.43 -14.33 3.62
C SER A 157 -19.06 -15.58 4.41
N LEU A 158 -18.31 -15.43 5.48
CA LEU A 158 -17.82 -16.50 6.38
C LEU A 158 -17.26 -17.73 5.66
N GLU A 159 -16.91 -17.59 4.41
CA GLU A 159 -16.27 -18.59 3.58
C GLU A 159 -14.77 -18.29 3.53
N GLY A 160 -13.95 -19.31 3.64
CA GLY A 160 -12.52 -19.17 3.45
C GLY A 160 -12.15 -18.76 2.04
N TYR A 161 -11.10 -19.30 1.51
CA TYR A 161 -10.59 -18.98 0.19
C TYR A 161 -11.53 -19.36 -0.97
N ALA A 162 -12.46 -20.28 -0.74
CA ALA A 162 -13.34 -20.80 -1.78
C ALA A 162 -14.73 -20.14 -1.74
N THR A 163 -15.12 -19.55 -2.85
CA THR A 163 -16.45 -18.95 -3.09
C THR A 163 -17.41 -19.95 -3.75
N TYR A 164 -17.58 -21.15 -3.16
CA TYR A 164 -18.47 -22.16 -3.71
C TYR A 164 -19.86 -22.03 -3.10
N SER A 165 -20.88 -22.03 -3.95
CA SER A 165 -22.30 -21.99 -3.57
C SER A 165 -22.71 -23.16 -2.66
N GLU A 166 -22.02 -24.27 -2.72
CA GLU A 166 -22.21 -25.44 -1.84
C GLU A 166 -21.97 -25.14 -0.35
N TYR A 167 -21.15 -24.14 -0.01
CA TYR A 167 -20.96 -23.72 1.38
C TYR A 167 -22.18 -23.00 1.96
N ASP A 168 -23.10 -22.52 1.14
CA ASP A 168 -24.36 -21.95 1.62
C ASP A 168 -25.17 -22.97 2.46
N SER A 169 -24.93 -24.28 2.28
CA SER A 169 -25.56 -25.34 3.05
C SER A 169 -25.04 -25.50 4.49
N TYR A 170 -23.94 -24.86 4.85
CA TYR A 170 -23.29 -24.99 6.16
C TYR A 170 -23.37 -23.72 6.98
N VAL A 171 -23.98 -22.68 6.47
CA VAL A 171 -24.10 -21.41 7.18
C VAL A 171 -25.46 -21.28 7.86
N SER A 172 -25.45 -20.67 9.04
CA SER A 172 -26.66 -20.39 9.82
C SER A 172 -26.52 -19.06 10.53
N ALA A 173 -27.62 -18.33 10.66
CA ALA A 173 -27.65 -17.09 11.42
C ALA A 173 -28.93 -16.98 12.25
N TRP A 174 -28.82 -16.43 13.44
CA TRP A 174 -29.94 -16.27 14.38
C TRP A 174 -29.83 -15.00 15.21
N ASN A 175 -30.95 -14.58 15.73
CA ASN A 175 -31.05 -13.40 16.58
C ASN A 175 -30.72 -13.72 18.05
N CYS A 176 -29.98 -12.85 18.68
CA CYS A 176 -29.58 -12.90 20.09
C CYS A 176 -29.88 -11.56 20.78
N GLY A 177 -31.14 -11.12 20.78
CA GLY A 177 -31.54 -9.80 21.29
C GLY A 177 -31.23 -8.69 20.27
N ASN A 178 -30.44 -7.70 20.64
CA ASN A 178 -30.03 -6.61 19.75
C ASN A 178 -28.83 -7.00 18.85
N MET A 179 -28.57 -8.29 18.70
CA MET A 179 -27.46 -8.85 17.91
C MET A 179 -27.96 -9.98 17.01
N ILE A 180 -27.39 -10.10 15.82
CA ILE A 180 -27.44 -11.30 14.99
C ILE A 180 -26.05 -11.93 15.01
N TYR A 181 -25.99 -13.22 15.27
CA TYR A 181 -24.80 -14.04 15.17
C TYR A 181 -24.92 -15.00 13.99
N ALA A 182 -23.85 -15.15 13.24
CA ALA A 182 -23.78 -15.99 12.05
C ALA A 182 -22.57 -16.90 12.12
N GLN A 183 -22.73 -18.15 11.67
CA GLN A 183 -21.70 -19.18 11.76
C GLN A 183 -21.64 -20.01 10.48
N ASN A 184 -20.42 -20.33 10.05
CA ASN A 184 -20.16 -21.37 9.06
C ASN A 184 -19.65 -22.63 9.80
N THR A 185 -20.40 -23.73 9.71
CA THR A 185 -20.11 -25.02 10.38
C THR A 185 -19.34 -26.00 9.49
N ALA A 186 -19.07 -25.68 8.24
CA ALA A 186 -18.28 -26.53 7.34
C ALA A 186 -16.81 -26.60 7.71
N GLN A 187 -16.34 -25.70 8.55
CA GLN A 187 -14.92 -25.50 8.82
C GLN A 187 -14.49 -26.21 10.11
N GLU A 188 -13.24 -26.65 10.15
CA GLU A 188 -12.65 -27.27 11.35
C GLU A 188 -12.56 -26.25 12.50
N ARG A 189 -12.90 -26.70 13.71
CA ARG A 189 -12.77 -25.88 14.92
C ARG A 189 -11.37 -26.04 15.55
N PRO A 190 -10.88 -25.03 16.28
CA PRO A 190 -11.46 -23.70 16.54
C PRO A 190 -10.97 -22.67 15.51
N HIS A 191 -11.89 -22.00 14.82
CA HIS A 191 -11.56 -20.86 13.95
C HIS A 191 -12.63 -19.79 14.09
N ASP A 192 -12.23 -18.66 14.65
CA ASP A 192 -13.02 -17.44 14.79
C ASP A 192 -13.40 -16.81 13.43
N TRP A 193 -12.68 -17.15 12.36
CA TRP A 193 -12.83 -16.55 11.03
C TRP A 193 -14.14 -16.90 10.33
N TYR A 194 -14.81 -17.92 10.80
CA TYR A 194 -16.05 -18.43 10.21
C TYR A 194 -17.29 -18.03 10.99
N ASN A 195 -17.13 -17.10 11.91
CA ASN A 195 -18.22 -16.57 12.71
C ASN A 195 -18.27 -15.05 12.57
N GLY A 196 -19.48 -14.51 12.40
CA GLY A 196 -19.69 -13.08 12.27
C GLY A 196 -20.85 -12.61 13.13
N PHE A 197 -20.89 -11.32 13.41
CA PHE A 197 -22.00 -10.71 14.11
C PHE A 197 -22.25 -9.29 13.68
N ILE A 198 -23.49 -8.82 13.83
CA ILE A 198 -23.89 -7.44 13.79
C ILE A 198 -24.73 -7.13 15.03
N ALA A 199 -24.46 -6.02 15.70
CA ALA A 199 -25.19 -5.61 16.92
C ALA A 199 -25.43 -4.11 16.95
N SER A 200 -26.55 -3.72 17.61
CA SER A 200 -26.91 -2.31 17.84
C SER A 200 -26.99 -2.01 19.34
N ASN A 201 -26.64 -0.77 19.75
CA ASN A 201 -26.88 -0.29 21.11
C ASN A 201 -28.34 0.10 21.38
N GLU A 202 -29.14 0.28 20.32
CA GLU A 202 -30.57 0.58 20.43
C GLU A 202 -31.39 -0.70 20.26
N ASP A 203 -32.55 -0.73 20.91
CA ASP A 203 -33.49 -1.84 20.77
C ASP A 203 -33.96 -1.97 19.32
N ILE A 204 -33.93 -3.20 18.82
CA ILE A 204 -34.39 -3.50 17.47
C ILE A 204 -35.90 -3.77 17.47
N THR A 205 -36.60 -3.29 16.46
CA THR A 205 -38.04 -3.53 16.24
C THR A 205 -38.31 -4.71 15.32
N GLY A 206 -37.26 -5.24 14.70
CA GLY A 206 -37.31 -6.42 13.84
C GLY A 206 -35.92 -6.80 13.31
N PHE A 207 -35.83 -7.97 12.72
CA PHE A 207 -34.57 -8.46 12.13
C PHE A 207 -34.83 -9.37 10.92
N GLU A 208 -33.80 -9.56 10.10
CA GLU A 208 -33.75 -10.63 9.10
C GLU A 208 -32.40 -11.33 9.15
N THR A 209 -32.39 -12.66 9.05
CA THR A 209 -31.18 -13.43 8.87
C THR A 209 -31.16 -14.16 7.52
N SER A 210 -32.32 -14.39 6.87
CA SER A 210 -32.42 -14.95 5.53
C SER A 210 -32.28 -13.87 4.47
N LYS A 211 -31.35 -14.08 3.53
CA LYS A 211 -31.17 -13.19 2.37
C LYS A 211 -32.42 -13.11 1.49
N ASN A 212 -33.10 -14.25 1.30
CA ASN A 212 -34.32 -14.31 0.48
C ASN A 212 -35.47 -13.57 1.16
N ALA A 213 -35.60 -13.64 2.48
CA ALA A 213 -36.61 -12.85 3.21
C ALA A 213 -36.32 -11.35 3.08
N PHE A 214 -35.08 -10.95 3.27
CA PHE A 214 -34.69 -9.53 3.18
C PHE A 214 -34.87 -8.94 1.79
N LEU A 215 -34.30 -9.58 0.76
CA LEU A 215 -34.32 -9.08 -0.61
C LEU A 215 -35.64 -9.36 -1.35
N GLY A 216 -36.35 -10.40 -0.94
CA GLY A 216 -37.40 -11.04 -1.73
C GLY A 216 -36.82 -12.09 -2.68
N LEU A 217 -37.63 -13.08 -3.08
CA LEU A 217 -37.21 -14.11 -4.01
C LEU A 217 -36.79 -13.46 -5.34
N TYR A 218 -35.56 -13.72 -5.80
CA TYR A 218 -34.92 -13.06 -6.96
C TYR A 218 -34.79 -11.53 -6.85
N GLY A 219 -34.97 -10.97 -5.65
CA GLY A 219 -34.79 -9.55 -5.38
C GLY A 219 -33.30 -9.13 -5.33
N SER A 220 -33.07 -7.85 -5.14
CA SER A 220 -31.71 -7.28 -5.14
C SER A 220 -31.53 -6.25 -4.04
N ILE A 221 -30.26 -5.95 -3.71
CA ILE A 221 -29.90 -4.89 -2.75
C ILE A 221 -30.35 -3.48 -3.19
N PHE A 222 -30.73 -3.28 -4.45
CA PHE A 222 -31.25 -2.00 -4.94
C PHE A 222 -32.64 -1.67 -4.41
N ALA A 223 -33.46 -2.71 -4.21
CA ALA A 223 -34.80 -2.60 -3.72
C ALA A 223 -35.18 -3.77 -2.80
N PRO A 224 -34.58 -3.87 -1.61
CA PRO A 224 -34.89 -4.96 -0.70
C PRO A 224 -36.36 -4.96 -0.29
N LYS A 225 -37.01 -6.12 -0.39
CA LYS A 225 -38.43 -6.27 -0.08
C LYS A 225 -38.77 -5.79 1.33
N THR A 226 -38.00 -6.21 2.32
CA THR A 226 -38.19 -5.80 3.72
C THR A 226 -38.14 -4.28 3.90
N VAL A 227 -37.21 -3.59 3.23
CA VAL A 227 -37.11 -2.15 3.26
C VAL A 227 -38.30 -1.50 2.54
N ALA A 228 -38.70 -2.03 1.38
CA ALA A 228 -39.83 -1.53 0.61
C ALA A 228 -41.17 -1.72 1.36
N ASP A 229 -41.35 -2.86 2.03
CA ASP A 229 -42.53 -3.15 2.85
C ASP A 229 -42.55 -2.38 4.17
N GLY A 230 -41.37 -1.94 4.64
CA GLY A 230 -41.22 -1.18 5.89
C GLY A 230 -41.28 -2.03 7.15
N LYS A 231 -41.07 -3.35 7.06
CA LYS A 231 -41.15 -4.27 8.20
C LYS A 231 -40.36 -5.54 7.97
N CYS A 232 -39.55 -5.92 8.97
CA CYS A 232 -38.92 -7.23 9.05
C CYS A 232 -39.93 -8.35 9.33
N THR A 233 -39.61 -9.55 8.86
CA THR A 233 -40.41 -10.76 9.11
C THR A 233 -39.86 -11.62 10.23
N ASN A 234 -38.71 -11.26 10.80
CA ASN A 234 -37.96 -12.00 11.81
C ASN A 234 -37.56 -13.39 11.32
N SER A 235 -37.08 -13.49 10.09
CA SER A 235 -36.67 -14.72 9.46
C SER A 235 -35.45 -15.33 10.11
N LEU A 236 -35.33 -16.66 10.04
CA LEU A 236 -34.15 -17.40 10.48
C LEU A 236 -33.52 -18.11 9.28
N ALA A 237 -32.24 -17.91 9.06
CA ALA A 237 -31.46 -18.59 8.03
C ALA A 237 -30.84 -19.86 8.58
N ALA A 238 -31.16 -20.99 7.96
CA ALA A 238 -30.54 -22.26 8.22
C ALA A 238 -30.31 -22.99 6.89
N CYS A 239 -29.06 -23.30 6.59
CA CYS A 239 -28.67 -23.93 5.32
C CYS A 239 -29.07 -23.08 4.08
N GLU A 240 -28.99 -21.78 4.18
CA GLU A 240 -29.26 -20.84 3.09
C GLU A 240 -28.36 -19.61 3.22
N ARG A 241 -28.31 -18.77 2.18
CA ARG A 241 -27.57 -17.50 2.21
C ARG A 241 -28.09 -16.60 3.33
N MET A 242 -27.18 -16.17 4.19
CA MET A 242 -27.49 -15.41 5.38
C MET A 242 -27.12 -13.93 5.24
N VAL A 243 -27.86 -13.13 5.96
CA VAL A 243 -27.62 -11.71 6.18
C VAL A 243 -27.76 -11.37 7.66
N GLY A 244 -27.21 -10.25 8.08
CA GLY A 244 -27.56 -9.63 9.35
C GLY A 244 -28.30 -8.32 9.05
N VAL A 245 -29.58 -8.26 9.38
CA VAL A 245 -30.38 -7.03 9.26
C VAL A 245 -30.98 -6.70 10.61
N LEU A 246 -30.69 -5.52 11.12
CA LEU A 246 -31.30 -4.96 12.32
C LEU A 246 -32.21 -3.80 11.94
N GLU A 247 -33.47 -3.85 12.32
CA GLU A 247 -34.46 -2.77 12.15
C GLU A 247 -34.54 -1.98 13.44
N ASN A 248 -34.20 -0.67 13.38
CA ASN A 248 -34.41 0.26 14.46
C ASN A 248 -35.45 1.30 14.03
N THR A 249 -36.39 1.68 14.91
CA THR A 249 -37.46 2.63 14.62
C THR A 249 -37.37 3.84 15.58
N PHE A 250 -37.43 5.04 15.01
CA PHE A 250 -37.33 6.31 15.76
C PHE A 250 -38.40 7.28 15.35
N THR A 251 -39.05 7.90 16.31
CA THR A 251 -39.93 9.04 16.08
C THR A 251 -39.18 10.32 16.39
N LEU A 252 -38.99 11.18 15.39
CA LEU A 252 -38.18 12.39 15.48
C LEU A 252 -39.08 13.65 15.34
N LYS A 253 -39.05 14.49 16.34
CA LYS A 253 -39.69 15.83 16.31
C LYS A 253 -38.91 16.73 15.32
N PRO A 254 -39.50 17.88 14.91
CA PRO A 254 -38.79 18.90 14.14
C PRO A 254 -37.46 19.29 14.80
N ASN A 255 -36.36 19.28 14.01
CA ASN A 255 -35.00 19.57 14.45
C ASN A 255 -34.42 18.59 15.49
N GLU A 256 -35.07 17.44 15.72
CA GLU A 256 -34.53 16.40 16.59
C GLU A 256 -33.53 15.55 15.86
N LYS A 257 -32.46 15.21 16.59
CA LYS A 257 -31.39 14.35 16.12
C LYS A 257 -31.30 13.09 16.98
N LYS A 258 -31.27 11.94 16.35
CA LYS A 258 -30.97 10.64 16.98
C LYS A 258 -29.59 10.16 16.54
N THR A 259 -28.81 9.69 17.49
CA THR A 259 -27.53 9.04 17.27
C THR A 259 -27.57 7.66 17.90
N PHE A 260 -27.09 6.64 17.17
CA PHE A 260 -26.92 5.29 17.68
C PHE A 260 -25.73 4.60 17.01
N TYR A 261 -25.35 3.44 17.53
CA TYR A 261 -24.13 2.76 17.15
C TYR A 261 -24.41 1.32 16.71
N VAL A 262 -23.68 0.87 15.70
CA VAL A 262 -23.71 -0.50 15.20
C VAL A 262 -22.28 -1.00 15.11
N VAL A 263 -22.08 -2.27 15.48
CA VAL A 263 -20.81 -2.98 15.31
C VAL A 263 -21.01 -4.19 14.41
N ILE A 264 -20.03 -4.44 13.53
CA ILE A 264 -19.98 -5.60 12.63
C ILE A 264 -18.61 -6.24 12.83
N GLY A 265 -18.57 -7.49 13.26
CA GLY A 265 -17.30 -8.10 13.64
C GLY A 265 -17.30 -9.61 13.53
N SER A 266 -16.17 -10.18 13.93
CA SER A 266 -15.97 -11.62 14.03
C SER A 266 -15.55 -12.00 15.45
N ALA A 267 -15.96 -13.18 15.91
CA ALA A 267 -15.64 -13.70 17.23
C ALA A 267 -15.63 -15.23 17.23
N ASP A 268 -14.88 -15.83 18.16
CA ASP A 268 -14.72 -17.28 18.23
C ASP A 268 -16.05 -18.04 18.47
N ASN A 269 -16.97 -17.39 19.15
CA ASN A 269 -18.29 -17.94 19.49
C ASN A 269 -19.29 -16.83 19.86
N GLU A 270 -20.56 -17.21 20.02
CA GLU A 270 -21.65 -16.28 20.35
C GLU A 270 -21.43 -15.51 21.65
N ASN A 271 -20.88 -16.13 22.70
CA ASN A 271 -20.64 -15.46 23.97
C ASN A 271 -19.57 -14.38 23.83
N THR A 272 -18.46 -14.69 23.14
CA THR A 272 -17.43 -13.71 22.83
C THR A 272 -17.99 -12.55 21.98
N ALA A 273 -18.86 -12.84 20.99
CA ALA A 273 -19.54 -11.82 20.21
C ALA A 273 -20.41 -10.89 21.08
N LYS A 274 -21.14 -11.45 22.05
CA LYS A 274 -21.95 -10.67 23.01
C LYS A 274 -21.08 -9.79 23.90
N GLU A 275 -19.97 -10.29 24.41
CA GLU A 275 -19.02 -9.54 25.24
C GLU A 275 -18.40 -8.40 24.44
N MET A 276 -17.91 -8.67 23.23
CA MET A 276 -17.36 -7.65 22.33
C MET A 276 -18.40 -6.57 21.98
N SER A 277 -19.61 -6.98 21.64
CA SER A 277 -20.71 -6.04 21.35
C SER A 277 -21.01 -5.16 22.53
N LYS A 278 -21.11 -5.73 23.73
CA LYS A 278 -21.35 -5.00 24.97
C LYS A 278 -20.23 -4.01 25.30
N GLU A 279 -18.98 -4.37 25.01
CA GLU A 279 -17.83 -3.49 25.21
C GLU A 279 -17.85 -2.31 24.22
N LEU A 280 -17.96 -2.61 22.91
CA LEU A 280 -17.85 -1.62 21.85
C LEU A 280 -19.05 -0.68 21.74
N LEU A 281 -20.23 -1.11 22.24
CA LEU A 281 -21.47 -0.34 22.23
C LEU A 281 -21.73 0.44 23.53
N LYS A 282 -20.80 0.45 24.50
CA LYS A 282 -20.88 1.29 25.69
C LYS A 282 -20.89 2.77 25.28
N ASP A 283 -21.61 3.57 26.08
CA ASP A 283 -21.66 5.02 25.90
C ASP A 283 -20.24 5.63 25.86
N GLY A 284 -19.98 6.45 24.85
CA GLY A 284 -18.68 7.12 24.63
C GLY A 284 -17.55 6.24 24.11
N MET A 285 -17.76 4.92 23.94
CA MET A 285 -16.71 4.00 23.46
C MET A 285 -16.35 4.29 22.00
N PHE A 286 -17.34 4.56 21.15
CA PHE A 286 -17.09 4.90 19.74
C PHE A 286 -16.14 6.10 19.61
N GLU A 287 -16.42 7.19 20.33
CA GLU A 287 -15.60 8.40 20.31
C GLU A 287 -14.20 8.16 20.88
N THR A 288 -14.10 7.35 21.93
CA THR A 288 -12.84 6.97 22.57
C THR A 288 -11.97 6.16 21.62
N GLU A 289 -12.53 5.13 20.98
CA GLU A 289 -11.79 4.29 20.01
C GLU A 289 -11.40 5.09 18.76
N LEU A 290 -12.31 5.91 18.22
CA LEU A 290 -11.99 6.75 17.06
C LEU A 290 -10.86 7.74 17.37
N LEU A 291 -10.90 8.39 18.52
CA LEU A 291 -9.83 9.28 18.96
C LEU A 291 -8.50 8.54 19.14
N SER A 292 -8.55 7.32 19.68
CA SER A 292 -7.36 6.46 19.84
C SER A 292 -6.73 6.10 18.50
N VAL A 293 -7.54 5.70 17.51
CA VAL A 293 -7.08 5.45 16.14
C VAL A 293 -6.46 6.71 15.52
N GLN A 294 -7.15 7.84 15.62
CA GLN A 294 -6.65 9.11 15.08
C GLN A 294 -5.34 9.55 15.73
N LYS A 295 -5.21 9.38 17.05
CA LYS A 295 -3.99 9.70 17.81
C LYS A 295 -2.82 8.80 17.38
N MET A 296 -3.04 7.49 17.32
CA MET A 296 -2.03 6.51 16.88
C MET A 296 -1.53 6.84 15.45
N LYS A 297 -2.46 7.09 14.53
CA LYS A 297 -2.10 7.47 13.15
C LYS A 297 -1.35 8.80 13.10
N ALA A 298 -1.79 9.80 13.87
CA ALA A 298 -1.12 11.11 13.91
C ALA A 298 0.30 11.03 14.51
N GLU A 299 0.54 10.19 15.50
CA GLU A 299 1.86 9.98 16.08
C GLU A 299 2.87 9.49 15.03
N LEU A 300 2.48 8.53 14.19
CA LEU A 300 3.32 8.04 13.11
C LEU A 300 3.49 9.08 11.99
N GLN A 301 2.40 9.74 11.60
CA GLN A 301 2.43 10.76 10.54
C GLN A 301 3.31 11.95 10.91
N ASN A 302 3.28 12.38 12.16
CA ASN A 302 4.05 13.54 12.64
C ASN A 302 5.55 13.24 12.84
N ARG A 303 6.01 12.01 12.61
CA ARG A 303 7.46 11.70 12.67
C ARG A 303 8.24 12.31 11.50
N VAL A 304 7.61 12.42 10.35
CA VAL A 304 8.17 13.07 9.17
C VAL A 304 7.10 13.95 8.54
N MET A 305 7.30 15.24 8.53
CA MET A 305 6.41 16.21 7.92
C MET A 305 7.18 17.10 6.96
N ILE A 306 6.59 17.43 5.83
CA ILE A 306 7.22 18.27 4.82
C ILE A 306 6.37 19.49 4.51
N LYS A 307 7.03 20.52 4.02
CA LYS A 307 6.39 21.70 3.44
C LYS A 307 7.13 22.08 2.16
N THR A 308 6.40 22.06 1.04
CA THR A 308 6.89 22.46 -0.27
C THR A 308 5.90 23.44 -0.91
N PRO A 309 6.25 24.14 -1.98
CA PRO A 309 5.31 24.98 -2.73
C PRO A 309 4.14 24.20 -3.36
N VAL A 310 4.23 22.87 -3.44
CA VAL A 310 3.23 22.02 -4.10
C VAL A 310 2.33 21.31 -3.09
N GLU A 311 1.14 21.85 -2.86
CA GLU A 311 0.17 21.33 -1.87
C GLU A 311 -0.15 19.84 -2.05
N LYS A 312 -0.23 19.36 -3.32
CA LYS A 312 -0.47 17.93 -3.60
C LYS A 312 0.66 17.04 -3.05
N ILE A 313 1.92 17.44 -3.21
CA ILE A 313 3.08 16.72 -2.67
C ILE A 313 2.97 16.69 -1.13
N ASN A 314 2.63 17.83 -0.52
CA ASN A 314 2.48 17.93 0.93
C ASN A 314 1.36 17.01 1.46
N ALA A 315 0.17 17.03 0.85
CA ALA A 315 -0.95 16.19 1.26
C ALA A 315 -0.64 14.69 1.12
N LEU A 316 -0.09 14.28 -0.03
CA LEU A 316 0.28 12.89 -0.28
C LEU A 316 1.37 12.42 0.70
N THR A 317 2.50 13.12 0.78
CA THR A 317 3.67 12.69 1.57
C THR A 317 3.40 12.74 3.08
N ASN A 318 2.72 13.80 3.56
CA ASN A 318 2.48 13.96 4.99
C ASN A 318 1.48 12.93 5.54
N TYR A 319 0.53 12.45 4.73
CA TYR A 319 -0.57 11.64 5.23
C TYR A 319 -0.79 10.35 4.44
N TRP A 320 -1.19 10.46 3.18
CA TRP A 320 -1.77 9.35 2.44
C TRP A 320 -0.76 8.29 2.03
N VAL A 321 0.41 8.71 1.59
CA VAL A 321 1.47 7.76 1.18
C VAL A 321 1.98 6.97 2.39
N LYS A 322 2.16 7.61 3.55
CA LYS A 322 2.55 6.91 4.78
C LYS A 322 1.50 5.88 5.20
N ASN A 323 0.21 6.25 5.14
CA ASN A 323 -0.88 5.32 5.41
C ASN A 323 -0.91 4.16 4.41
N GLN A 324 -0.63 4.43 3.13
CA GLN A 324 -0.55 3.41 2.10
C GLN A 324 0.63 2.46 2.31
N VAL A 325 1.82 2.96 2.66
CA VAL A 325 3.00 2.13 2.97
C VAL A 325 2.75 1.24 4.19
N GLN A 326 2.13 1.78 5.25
CA GLN A 326 1.74 0.99 6.42
C GLN A 326 0.80 -0.16 6.03
N LEU A 327 -0.22 0.12 5.23
CA LEU A 327 -1.11 -0.94 4.73
C LEU A 327 -0.33 -2.02 3.98
N CYS A 328 0.59 -1.65 3.09
CA CYS A 328 1.42 -2.60 2.35
C CYS A 328 2.30 -3.45 3.27
N ALA A 329 2.96 -2.81 4.24
CA ALA A 329 3.82 -3.51 5.19
C ALA A 329 3.05 -4.51 6.07
N GLU A 330 1.85 -4.14 6.53
CA GLU A 330 1.04 -4.99 7.39
C GLU A 330 0.27 -6.06 6.61
N ALA A 331 -0.38 -5.68 5.52
CA ALA A 331 -1.27 -6.56 4.76
C ALA A 331 -0.55 -7.41 3.69
N GLY A 332 0.64 -7.03 3.25
CA GLY A 332 1.34 -7.67 2.14
C GLY A 332 0.74 -7.32 0.78
N ARG A 333 0.91 -8.22 -0.19
CA ARG A 333 0.32 -8.10 -1.53
C ARG A 333 -0.90 -9.01 -1.69
N ALA A 334 -1.63 -8.85 -2.77
CA ALA A 334 -2.88 -9.58 -3.01
C ALA A 334 -2.72 -11.12 -3.04
N THR A 335 -1.54 -11.63 -3.32
CA THR A 335 -1.27 -13.06 -3.50
C THR A 335 -0.36 -13.67 -2.42
N GLY A 336 -0.15 -12.97 -1.31
CA GLY A 336 0.74 -13.41 -0.24
C GLY A 336 1.79 -12.37 0.13
N LYS A 337 2.84 -12.81 0.81
CA LYS A 337 3.98 -11.96 1.18
C LYS A 337 5.16 -12.25 0.26
N GLY A 338 5.53 -11.30 -0.58
CA GLY A 338 6.71 -11.39 -1.42
C GLY A 338 7.97 -11.00 -0.66
N PHE A 339 9.05 -11.76 -0.85
CA PHE A 339 10.33 -11.52 -0.16
C PHE A 339 10.83 -10.08 -0.37
N ARG A 340 11.00 -9.68 -1.62
CA ARG A 340 11.42 -8.32 -1.97
C ARG A 340 10.42 -7.24 -1.58
N ASP A 341 9.10 -7.56 -1.64
CA ASP A 341 8.06 -6.60 -1.34
C ASP A 341 8.13 -6.13 0.10
N GLN A 342 8.26 -7.08 1.04
CA GLN A 342 8.33 -6.77 2.47
C GLN A 342 9.61 -6.02 2.83
N LEU A 343 10.74 -6.28 2.17
CA LEU A 343 12.00 -5.52 2.36
C LEU A 343 11.88 -4.09 1.84
N GLN A 344 11.27 -3.89 0.69
CA GLN A 344 11.05 -2.54 0.16
C GLN A 344 10.04 -1.75 0.99
N ASP A 345 9.00 -2.41 1.52
CA ASP A 345 8.06 -1.80 2.45
C ASP A 345 8.77 -1.43 3.77
N ALA A 346 9.62 -2.32 4.32
CA ALA A 346 10.45 -2.04 5.49
C ALA A 346 11.38 -0.82 5.26
N TRP A 347 12.01 -0.77 4.10
CA TRP A 347 12.83 0.38 3.70
C TRP A 347 12.02 1.67 3.59
N GLY A 348 10.82 1.61 3.02
CA GLY A 348 9.93 2.77 2.87
C GLY A 348 9.36 3.29 4.18
N ILE A 349 9.13 2.41 5.18
CA ILE A 349 8.50 2.75 6.45
C ILE A 349 9.51 3.14 7.55
N ALA A 350 10.78 2.79 7.40
CA ALA A 350 11.81 2.94 8.44
C ALA A 350 11.85 4.35 9.08
N ALA A 351 11.66 5.39 8.27
CA ALA A 351 11.72 6.79 8.72
C ALA A 351 10.58 7.20 9.67
N PHE A 352 9.44 6.56 9.60
CA PHE A 352 8.27 6.94 10.42
C PHE A 352 7.68 5.79 11.24
N ASP A 353 8.08 4.54 10.98
CA ASP A 353 7.73 3.38 11.79
C ASP A 353 8.87 2.34 11.76
N SER A 354 9.97 2.68 12.41
CA SER A 354 11.15 1.80 12.49
C SER A 354 10.87 0.49 13.24
N GLY A 355 9.88 0.48 14.15
CA GLY A 355 9.45 -0.74 14.83
C GLY A 355 8.86 -1.76 13.88
N MET A 356 7.97 -1.33 12.98
CA MET A 356 7.41 -2.18 11.94
C MET A 356 8.49 -2.61 10.93
N ALA A 357 9.39 -1.69 10.54
CA ALA A 357 10.50 -2.04 9.65
C ALA A 357 11.36 -3.18 10.22
N ARG A 358 11.70 -3.12 11.51
CA ARG A 358 12.44 -4.18 12.21
C ARG A 358 11.73 -5.53 12.18
N VAL A 359 10.43 -5.54 12.52
CA VAL A 359 9.61 -6.75 12.49
C VAL A 359 9.58 -7.37 11.08
N LYS A 360 9.44 -6.54 10.04
CA LYS A 360 9.40 -7.01 8.66
C LYS A 360 10.73 -7.56 8.19
N ILE A 361 11.84 -6.94 8.53
CA ILE A 361 13.17 -7.44 8.19
C ILE A 361 13.37 -8.84 8.81
N LEU A 362 13.10 -9.01 10.11
CA LEU A 362 13.25 -10.32 10.78
C LEU A 362 12.33 -11.39 10.15
N GLU A 363 11.08 -11.03 9.86
CA GLU A 363 10.13 -11.94 9.20
C GLU A 363 10.64 -12.41 7.83
N VAL A 364 11.25 -11.51 7.06
CA VAL A 364 11.78 -11.83 5.73
C VAL A 364 13.02 -12.71 5.82
N LEU A 365 13.97 -12.36 6.70
CA LEU A 365 15.21 -13.11 6.87
C LEU A 365 14.96 -14.57 7.25
N ALA A 366 13.91 -14.87 8.03
CA ALA A 366 13.49 -16.22 8.34
C ALA A 366 13.01 -17.04 7.10
N HIS A 367 12.94 -16.42 5.92
CA HIS A 367 12.58 -17.07 4.66
C HIS A 367 13.76 -17.10 3.65
N GLN A 368 14.97 -16.82 4.10
CA GLN A 368 16.22 -17.05 3.36
C GLN A 368 16.77 -18.45 3.68
N TYR A 369 17.37 -19.13 2.72
CA TYR A 369 18.11 -20.37 2.94
C TYR A 369 19.55 -20.10 3.39
N SER A 370 20.16 -21.05 4.10
CA SER A 370 21.53 -20.94 4.60
C SER A 370 22.62 -20.88 3.51
N ASP A 371 22.28 -21.21 2.28
CA ASP A 371 23.15 -21.06 1.11
C ASP A 371 23.03 -19.67 0.45
N GLY A 372 22.18 -18.79 0.96
CA GLY A 372 21.99 -17.42 0.49
C GLY A 372 20.81 -17.20 -0.46
N ARG A 373 20.22 -18.27 -0.99
CA ARG A 373 19.01 -18.18 -1.81
C ARG A 373 17.83 -17.67 -0.99
N CYS A 374 16.87 -17.07 -1.67
CA CYS A 374 15.61 -16.61 -1.05
C CYS A 374 14.43 -17.25 -1.76
N VAL A 375 13.35 -17.51 -1.01
CA VAL A 375 12.06 -17.85 -1.62
C VAL A 375 11.49 -16.64 -2.34
N ARG A 376 10.65 -16.84 -3.35
CA ARG A 376 9.90 -15.75 -3.97
C ARG A 376 8.93 -15.08 -2.98
N GLY A 377 8.30 -15.89 -2.13
CA GLY A 377 7.34 -15.41 -1.16
C GLY A 377 6.81 -16.52 -0.25
N TRP A 378 5.94 -16.14 0.68
CA TRP A 378 5.27 -17.08 1.60
C TRP A 378 3.82 -16.71 1.84
N LEU A 379 3.08 -17.64 2.43
CA LEU A 379 1.63 -17.57 2.65
C LEU A 379 0.83 -17.48 1.33
N PRO A 380 0.88 -18.59 0.51
CA PRO A 380 1.61 -19.86 0.69
C PRO A 380 3.10 -19.75 0.37
N LEU A 381 3.91 -20.70 0.84
CA LEU A 381 5.33 -20.76 0.50
C LEU A 381 5.50 -20.95 -1.02
N ASP A 382 6.19 -20.03 -1.66
CA ASP A 382 6.58 -20.09 -3.07
C ASP A 382 8.11 -20.24 -3.16
N PRO A 383 8.61 -21.47 -3.42
CA PRO A 383 10.03 -21.79 -3.38
C PRO A 383 10.80 -21.39 -4.65
N HIS A 384 10.14 -20.77 -5.64
CA HIS A 384 10.84 -20.32 -6.84
C HIS A 384 11.97 -19.36 -6.48
N ILE A 385 13.10 -19.50 -7.17
CA ILE A 385 14.29 -18.71 -6.92
C ILE A 385 14.31 -17.52 -7.87
N TYR A 386 13.97 -16.36 -7.35
CA TYR A 386 14.16 -15.10 -8.06
C TYR A 386 15.50 -14.50 -7.67
N SER A 387 16.29 -14.12 -8.66
CA SER A 387 17.67 -13.65 -8.47
C SER A 387 17.78 -12.39 -7.63
N ASP A 388 16.73 -11.61 -7.54
CA ASP A 388 16.75 -10.32 -6.86
C ASP A 388 16.45 -10.38 -5.35
N GLY A 389 15.92 -11.49 -4.82
CA GLY A 389 15.63 -11.61 -3.39
C GLY A 389 16.80 -11.16 -2.49
N PRO A 390 18.00 -11.73 -2.66
CA PRO A 390 19.15 -11.43 -1.81
C PRO A 390 19.61 -9.96 -1.86
N VAL A 391 19.51 -9.29 -3.01
CA VAL A 391 20.06 -7.92 -3.18
C VAL A 391 19.22 -6.83 -2.46
N TRP A 392 18.01 -7.15 -2.01
CA TRP A 392 17.18 -6.23 -1.25
C TRP A 392 17.46 -6.22 0.26
N ILE A 393 18.16 -7.23 0.78
CA ILE A 393 18.41 -7.38 2.22
C ILE A 393 19.26 -6.21 2.74
N ALA A 394 20.41 -5.96 2.12
CA ALA A 394 21.35 -4.94 2.58
C ALA A 394 20.72 -3.52 2.57
N PRO A 395 20.04 -3.05 1.50
CA PRO A 395 19.39 -1.74 1.52
C PRO A 395 18.36 -1.56 2.62
N ALA A 396 17.54 -2.59 2.89
CA ALA A 396 16.52 -2.52 3.94
C ALA A 396 17.15 -2.49 5.34
N VAL A 397 18.12 -3.35 5.62
CA VAL A 397 18.82 -3.40 6.90
C VAL A 397 19.63 -2.14 7.12
N ASN A 398 20.40 -1.69 6.13
CA ASN A 398 21.21 -0.47 6.25
C ASN A 398 20.36 0.78 6.50
N ALA A 399 19.22 0.88 5.83
CA ALA A 399 18.26 1.96 6.08
C ALA A 399 17.75 1.96 7.54
N TYR A 400 17.43 0.77 8.08
CA TYR A 400 17.04 0.64 9.49
C TYR A 400 18.16 1.06 10.44
N LEU A 401 19.39 0.57 10.20
CA LEU A 401 20.56 0.91 11.05
C LEU A 401 20.86 2.41 11.04
N LYS A 402 20.87 3.02 9.86
CA LYS A 402 21.11 4.46 9.69
C LYS A 402 19.98 5.30 10.26
N GLU A 403 18.74 4.87 10.18
CA GLU A 403 17.62 5.60 10.77
C GLU A 403 17.59 5.54 12.29
N THR A 404 17.88 4.37 12.87
CA THR A 404 17.70 4.15 14.31
C THR A 404 18.96 4.28 15.15
N GLY A 405 20.13 4.01 14.57
CA GLY A 405 21.38 3.84 15.32
C GLY A 405 21.43 2.52 16.12
N ASP A 406 20.48 1.60 15.91
CA ASP A 406 20.42 0.31 16.60
C ASP A 406 21.36 -0.71 15.93
N PHE A 407 22.66 -0.55 16.14
CA PHE A 407 23.66 -1.43 15.54
C PHE A 407 23.66 -2.84 16.15
N LYS A 408 23.08 -3.03 17.34
CA LYS A 408 22.94 -4.34 17.99
C LYS A 408 21.98 -5.25 17.21
N PHE A 409 21.10 -4.68 16.40
CA PHE A 409 20.21 -5.43 15.52
C PHE A 409 20.96 -6.42 14.62
N LEU A 410 22.20 -6.12 14.25
CA LEU A 410 23.03 -7.04 13.46
C LEU A 410 23.37 -8.35 14.18
N ASP A 411 23.36 -8.35 15.50
CA ASP A 411 23.69 -9.53 16.31
C ASP A 411 22.42 -10.32 16.74
N GLU A 412 21.24 -9.87 16.27
CA GLU A 412 19.99 -10.53 16.62
C GLU A 412 19.86 -11.90 15.92
N PRO A 413 19.49 -12.95 16.66
CA PRO A 413 19.39 -14.28 16.10
C PRO A 413 18.14 -14.41 15.23
N VAL A 414 18.32 -14.91 14.02
CA VAL A 414 17.26 -15.29 13.07
C VAL A 414 17.66 -16.60 12.42
N LYS A 415 16.82 -17.62 12.51
CA LYS A 415 17.06 -18.87 11.79
C LYS A 415 16.81 -18.74 10.30
N TYR A 416 17.64 -19.39 9.52
CA TYR A 416 17.35 -19.62 8.11
C TYR A 416 16.12 -20.53 7.93
N LEU A 417 15.50 -20.51 6.77
CA LEU A 417 14.34 -21.32 6.44
C LEU A 417 14.60 -22.83 6.57
N ASP A 418 15.82 -23.28 6.39
CA ASP A 418 16.31 -24.64 6.54
C ASP A 418 16.83 -24.95 7.97
N ASP A 419 16.38 -24.16 8.96
CA ASP A 419 16.56 -24.37 10.41
C ASP A 419 18.01 -24.21 10.93
N VAL A 420 18.89 -23.57 10.15
CA VAL A 420 20.25 -23.24 10.56
C VAL A 420 20.22 -21.95 11.36
N ASP A 421 20.90 -21.92 12.53
CA ASP A 421 21.01 -20.73 13.38
C ASP A 421 21.94 -19.68 12.72
N ALA A 422 21.51 -18.41 12.73
CA ALA A 422 22.28 -17.29 12.22
C ALA A 422 21.88 -15.99 12.89
N THR A 423 22.64 -14.95 12.63
CA THR A 423 22.35 -13.56 13.00
C THR A 423 21.93 -12.75 11.78
N VAL A 424 21.30 -11.60 11.98
CA VAL A 424 20.99 -10.65 10.90
C VAL A 424 22.23 -10.35 10.06
N TRP A 425 23.41 -10.21 10.70
CA TRP A 425 24.69 -9.98 10.00
C TRP A 425 25.06 -11.12 9.06
N GLU A 426 24.95 -12.35 9.52
CA GLU A 426 25.26 -13.54 8.73
C GLU A 426 24.33 -13.68 7.52
N HIS A 427 23.05 -13.33 7.66
CA HIS A 427 22.11 -13.24 6.57
C HIS A 427 22.55 -12.26 5.46
N LEU A 428 23.02 -11.06 5.86
CA LEU A 428 23.51 -10.06 4.90
C LEU A 428 24.73 -10.55 4.12
N VAL A 429 25.74 -11.06 4.85
CA VAL A 429 26.97 -11.55 4.23
C VAL A 429 26.67 -12.71 3.30
N CYS A 430 25.86 -13.67 3.75
CA CYS A 430 25.46 -14.84 2.96
C CYS A 430 24.75 -14.42 1.65
N ALA A 431 23.82 -13.48 1.72
CA ALA A 431 23.11 -12.97 0.54
C ALA A 431 24.05 -12.28 -0.47
N ALA A 432 24.96 -11.43 0.04
CA ALA A 432 25.91 -10.71 -0.80
C ALA A 432 26.90 -11.67 -1.48
N GLU A 433 27.44 -12.66 -0.76
CA GLU A 433 28.37 -13.64 -1.28
C GLU A 433 27.69 -14.62 -2.26
N TYR A 434 26.47 -15.06 -1.96
CA TYR A 434 25.68 -15.90 -2.87
C TYR A 434 25.54 -15.21 -4.23
N SER A 435 24.98 -14.01 -4.26
CA SER A 435 24.73 -13.29 -5.52
C SER A 435 26.03 -12.93 -6.26
N ALA A 436 27.13 -12.66 -5.54
CA ALA A 436 28.42 -12.35 -6.15
C ALA A 436 29.12 -13.56 -6.80
N ASN A 437 28.71 -14.78 -6.43
CA ASN A 437 29.32 -16.04 -6.97
C ASN A 437 28.34 -16.78 -7.89
N ASP A 438 27.07 -16.45 -7.93
CA ASP A 438 26.05 -17.07 -8.78
C ASP A 438 25.98 -16.39 -10.15
N LEU A 439 27.01 -16.58 -10.95
CA LEU A 439 27.27 -15.86 -12.19
C LEU A 439 27.23 -16.75 -13.43
N GLY A 440 26.72 -16.16 -14.52
CA GLY A 440 26.75 -16.78 -15.86
C GLY A 440 28.03 -16.50 -16.64
N VAL A 441 27.99 -16.80 -17.92
CA VAL A 441 29.19 -16.76 -18.81
C VAL A 441 29.71 -15.35 -19.07
N HIS A 442 28.85 -14.32 -18.93
CA HIS A 442 29.27 -12.92 -19.05
C HIS A 442 29.68 -12.33 -17.70
N GLY A 443 29.72 -13.14 -16.65
CA GLY A 443 29.99 -12.69 -15.28
C GLY A 443 28.90 -11.78 -14.68
N LEU A 444 27.66 -11.94 -15.15
CA LEU A 444 26.47 -11.30 -14.64
C LEU A 444 25.66 -12.30 -13.78
N VAL A 445 24.81 -11.81 -12.91
CA VAL A 445 24.02 -12.66 -12.00
C VAL A 445 23.04 -13.53 -12.78
N LEU A 446 23.00 -14.83 -12.48
CA LEU A 446 22.03 -15.76 -13.07
C LEU A 446 20.60 -15.35 -12.69
N ALA A 447 19.69 -15.39 -13.65
CA ALA A 447 18.32 -14.95 -13.48
C ALA A 447 17.41 -15.97 -12.78
N HIS A 448 17.72 -17.27 -12.92
CA HIS A 448 16.89 -18.39 -12.45
C HIS A 448 15.42 -18.25 -12.90
N ASP A 449 14.45 -18.24 -11.97
CA ASP A 449 13.02 -18.13 -12.28
C ASP A 449 12.57 -16.69 -12.57
N GLY A 450 13.45 -15.69 -12.45
CA GLY A 450 13.18 -14.28 -12.76
C GLY A 450 13.94 -13.29 -11.90
N ASP A 451 13.59 -12.02 -12.07
CA ASP A 451 14.13 -10.90 -11.30
C ASP A 451 12.97 -10.00 -10.79
N TRP A 452 13.23 -8.72 -10.50
CA TRP A 452 12.21 -7.75 -10.11
C TRP A 452 11.02 -7.70 -11.08
N ASN A 453 11.27 -7.89 -12.36
CA ASN A 453 10.20 -8.05 -13.33
C ASN A 453 9.71 -9.50 -13.31
N ASP A 454 8.67 -9.74 -12.50
CA ASP A 454 8.08 -11.08 -12.29
C ASP A 454 7.73 -11.85 -13.56
N SER A 455 7.51 -11.12 -14.64
CA SER A 455 7.04 -11.71 -15.90
C SER A 455 8.16 -12.00 -16.87
N LEU A 456 9.38 -11.57 -16.56
CA LEU A 456 10.62 -11.90 -17.30
C LEU A 456 11.15 -13.28 -16.86
N ASN A 457 10.26 -14.23 -16.68
CA ASN A 457 10.48 -15.50 -16.01
C ASN A 457 10.86 -16.65 -16.95
N GLY A 458 11.13 -16.36 -18.20
CA GLY A 458 11.59 -17.36 -19.18
C GLY A 458 13.07 -17.27 -19.53
N ILE A 459 13.76 -16.22 -19.04
CA ILE A 459 15.14 -15.96 -19.45
C ILE A 459 16.15 -16.94 -18.86
N GLY A 460 15.95 -17.43 -17.63
CA GLY A 460 16.95 -18.19 -16.88
C GLY A 460 16.51 -19.55 -16.36
N THR A 461 15.36 -20.08 -16.75
CA THR A 461 14.83 -21.38 -16.28
C THR A 461 15.72 -22.58 -16.63
N GLY A 462 16.58 -22.47 -17.63
CA GLY A 462 17.60 -23.44 -17.99
C GLY A 462 18.95 -23.28 -17.24
N GLY A 463 19.02 -22.32 -16.30
CA GLY A 463 20.20 -22.11 -15.45
C GLY A 463 21.37 -21.41 -16.11
N LYS A 464 21.18 -20.71 -17.25
CA LYS A 464 22.26 -20.00 -17.98
C LYS A 464 21.92 -18.53 -18.21
N GLY A 465 20.64 -18.14 -18.19
CA GLY A 465 20.24 -16.79 -18.44
C GLY A 465 20.69 -15.85 -17.32
N GLU A 466 21.04 -14.63 -17.67
CA GLU A 466 21.63 -13.63 -16.77
C GLU A 466 20.78 -12.37 -16.72
N SER A 467 20.50 -11.86 -15.50
CA SER A 467 19.81 -10.59 -15.29
C SER A 467 20.79 -9.42 -15.18
N VAL A 468 20.71 -8.49 -16.10
CA VAL A 468 21.50 -7.25 -16.06
C VAL A 468 21.04 -6.38 -14.90
N TRP A 469 19.72 -6.27 -14.69
CA TRP A 469 19.19 -5.45 -13.60
C TRP A 469 19.61 -5.98 -12.23
N THR A 470 19.53 -7.29 -11.96
CA THR A 470 19.98 -7.87 -10.69
C THR A 470 21.47 -7.64 -10.48
N SER A 471 22.28 -7.75 -11.53
CA SER A 471 23.72 -7.46 -11.49
C SER A 471 24.01 -6.01 -11.09
N ILE A 472 23.22 -5.06 -11.58
CA ILE A 472 23.32 -3.65 -11.21
C ILE A 472 22.88 -3.44 -9.76
N ALA A 473 21.78 -4.05 -9.32
CA ALA A 473 21.28 -3.94 -7.96
C ALA A 473 22.26 -4.56 -6.94
N LEU A 474 22.93 -5.64 -7.30
CA LEU A 474 23.98 -6.26 -6.49
C LEU A 474 25.11 -5.28 -6.18
N CYS A 475 25.44 -4.35 -7.08
CA CYS A 475 26.46 -3.33 -6.80
C CYS A 475 26.09 -2.42 -5.63
N ILE A 476 24.81 -2.18 -5.38
CA ILE A 476 24.33 -1.45 -4.18
C ILE A 476 24.45 -2.34 -2.95
N ALA A 477 23.94 -3.57 -3.02
CA ALA A 477 23.99 -4.51 -1.91
C ALA A 477 25.43 -4.77 -1.42
N LEU A 478 26.36 -4.99 -2.34
CA LEU A 478 27.79 -5.15 -2.02
C LEU A 478 28.38 -3.90 -1.37
N LYS A 479 28.09 -2.71 -1.89
CA LYS A 479 28.56 -1.45 -1.30
C LYS A 479 28.06 -1.28 0.12
N GLU A 480 26.77 -1.47 0.36
CA GLU A 480 26.17 -1.26 1.66
C GLU A 480 26.59 -2.32 2.68
N THR A 481 26.72 -3.60 2.26
CA THR A 481 27.26 -4.65 3.14
C THR A 481 28.73 -4.36 3.50
N ALA A 482 29.53 -3.90 2.53
CA ALA A 482 30.93 -3.50 2.78
C ALA A 482 31.05 -2.31 3.73
N GLU A 483 30.14 -1.35 3.63
CA GLU A 483 30.05 -0.20 4.53
C GLU A 483 29.75 -0.66 5.98
N ILE A 484 28.76 -1.55 6.16
CA ILE A 484 28.42 -2.14 7.45
C ILE A 484 29.63 -2.94 8.02
N ALA A 485 30.27 -3.75 7.19
CA ALA A 485 31.47 -4.49 7.60
C ALA A 485 32.55 -3.58 8.16
N LYS A 486 32.88 -2.51 7.43
CA LYS A 486 33.93 -1.58 7.80
C LYS A 486 33.55 -0.72 9.01
N GLU A 487 32.37 -0.04 8.94
CA GLU A 487 32.02 1.01 9.90
C GLU A 487 31.44 0.45 11.20
N ILE A 488 30.73 -0.69 11.16
CA ILE A 488 30.06 -1.25 12.34
C ILE A 488 30.79 -2.49 12.86
N LYS A 489 31.01 -3.47 12.00
CA LYS A 489 31.63 -4.75 12.38
C LYS A 489 33.15 -4.66 12.50
N LYS A 490 33.77 -3.57 11.99
CA LYS A 490 35.22 -3.33 11.97
C LYS A 490 36.00 -4.41 11.24
N ASP A 491 35.39 -5.04 10.25
CA ASP A 491 35.97 -6.06 9.39
C ASP A 491 36.38 -5.45 8.05
N ALA A 492 37.61 -4.94 8.00
CA ALA A 492 38.16 -4.31 6.80
C ALA A 492 38.44 -5.34 5.69
N GLU A 493 38.83 -6.57 6.04
CA GLU A 493 39.12 -7.63 5.06
C GLU A 493 37.87 -8.04 4.28
N LEU A 494 36.75 -8.26 4.97
CA LEU A 494 35.46 -8.53 4.34
C LEU A 494 34.99 -7.34 3.50
N SER A 495 35.13 -6.12 4.03
CA SER A 495 34.78 -4.91 3.29
C SER A 495 35.53 -4.83 1.94
N ASP A 496 36.86 -5.01 1.96
CA ASP A 496 37.69 -4.97 0.76
C ASP A 496 37.32 -6.09 -0.22
N LYS A 497 37.01 -7.28 0.27
CA LYS A 497 36.52 -8.41 -0.54
C LYS A 497 35.22 -8.06 -1.27
N LEU A 498 34.24 -7.51 -0.57
CA LEU A 498 32.94 -7.15 -1.14
C LEU A 498 33.06 -5.99 -2.15
N LEU A 499 33.91 -4.99 -1.87
CA LEU A 499 34.21 -3.92 -2.82
C LEU A 499 34.88 -4.42 -4.08
N LYS A 500 35.75 -5.42 -3.98
CA LYS A 500 36.37 -6.07 -5.15
C LYS A 500 35.33 -6.82 -5.99
N TYR A 501 34.39 -7.51 -5.37
CA TYR A 501 33.26 -8.12 -6.10
C TYR A 501 32.47 -7.04 -6.85
N ARG A 502 32.18 -5.91 -6.19
CA ARG A 502 31.49 -4.78 -6.79
C ARG A 502 32.22 -4.20 -8.00
N GLU A 503 33.54 -3.98 -7.90
CA GLU A 503 34.37 -3.47 -9.01
C GLU A 503 34.34 -4.43 -10.20
N THR A 504 34.47 -5.73 -9.93
CA THR A 504 34.38 -6.76 -10.96
C THR A 504 33.02 -6.76 -11.64
N MET A 505 31.94 -6.67 -10.88
CA MET A 505 30.59 -6.62 -11.41
C MET A 505 30.36 -5.37 -12.28
N ILE A 506 30.80 -4.19 -11.82
CA ILE A 506 30.73 -2.95 -12.62
C ILE A 506 31.46 -3.12 -13.97
N LYS A 507 32.64 -3.73 -13.95
CA LYS A 507 33.39 -4.01 -15.18
C LYS A 507 32.59 -4.94 -16.10
N ASN A 508 32.08 -6.05 -15.59
CA ASN A 508 31.32 -7.03 -16.38
C ASN A 508 30.04 -6.39 -16.98
N ILE A 509 29.29 -5.60 -16.22
CA ILE A 509 28.13 -4.88 -16.72
C ILE A 509 28.51 -3.95 -17.88
N ASN A 510 29.58 -3.18 -17.72
CA ASN A 510 29.98 -2.19 -18.73
C ASN A 510 30.58 -2.81 -19.99
N GLU A 511 31.21 -3.98 -19.89
CA GLU A 511 31.79 -4.71 -21.02
C GLU A 511 30.74 -5.53 -21.77
N ASN A 512 29.79 -6.16 -21.07
CA ASN A 512 28.89 -7.15 -21.66
C ASN A 512 27.43 -6.67 -21.81
N ALA A 513 26.98 -5.70 -21.04
CA ALA A 513 25.55 -5.31 -21.06
C ALA A 513 25.26 -3.94 -21.72
N TRP A 514 26.28 -3.23 -22.21
CA TRP A 514 26.10 -1.95 -22.90
C TRP A 514 25.81 -2.14 -24.39
N ASP A 515 24.66 -1.65 -24.88
CA ASP A 515 24.17 -1.85 -26.25
C ASP A 515 24.29 -0.55 -27.13
N GLY A 516 25.24 0.32 -26.80
CA GLY A 516 25.53 1.55 -27.56
C GLY A 516 24.81 2.80 -27.03
N GLU A 517 23.52 2.74 -26.76
CA GLU A 517 22.70 3.85 -26.25
C GLU A 517 22.09 3.54 -24.87
N TRP A 518 21.95 2.27 -24.49
CA TRP A 518 21.37 1.84 -23.22
C TRP A 518 21.92 0.48 -22.78
N TYR A 519 21.60 0.04 -21.55
CA TYR A 519 21.94 -1.29 -21.04
C TYR A 519 20.85 -2.31 -21.40
N LEU A 520 21.25 -3.51 -21.72
CA LEU A 520 20.37 -4.67 -21.90
C LEU A 520 19.51 -4.91 -20.65
N ALA A 521 18.42 -5.67 -20.79
CA ALA A 521 17.68 -6.22 -19.68
C ALA A 521 18.28 -7.53 -19.16
N ALA A 522 18.64 -8.42 -20.10
CA ALA A 522 19.10 -9.76 -19.78
C ALA A 522 19.81 -10.43 -20.96
N TYR A 523 20.47 -11.55 -20.68
CA TYR A 523 20.75 -12.64 -21.64
C TYR A 523 19.84 -13.82 -21.29
N ASN A 524 19.21 -14.45 -22.30
CA ASN A 524 18.43 -15.66 -22.07
C ASN A 524 19.30 -16.92 -22.06
N ASP A 525 18.71 -18.08 -21.74
CA ASP A 525 19.42 -19.39 -21.69
C ASP A 525 20.11 -19.80 -22.98
N LYS A 526 19.78 -19.18 -24.10
CA LYS A 526 20.47 -19.42 -25.41
C LYS A 526 21.61 -18.43 -25.64
N GLY A 527 21.86 -17.49 -24.76
CA GLY A 527 22.81 -16.41 -24.92
C GLY A 527 22.30 -15.27 -25.84
N GLU A 528 21.00 -15.21 -26.13
CA GLU A 528 20.41 -14.15 -26.92
C GLU A 528 20.15 -12.92 -26.03
N LYS A 529 20.42 -11.73 -26.57
CA LYS A 529 20.20 -10.47 -25.87
C LYS A 529 18.71 -10.17 -25.73
N VAL A 530 18.30 -9.71 -24.55
CA VAL A 530 16.98 -9.15 -24.26
C VAL A 530 17.14 -7.69 -23.91
N GLY A 531 16.38 -6.79 -24.53
CA GLY A 531 16.52 -5.35 -24.32
C GLY A 531 17.57 -4.70 -25.21
N SER A 532 17.87 -5.27 -26.39
CA SER A 532 18.81 -4.75 -27.37
C SER A 532 18.11 -3.97 -28.50
N HIS A 533 18.80 -2.99 -29.07
CA HIS A 533 18.36 -2.33 -30.30
C HIS A 533 18.16 -3.31 -31.48
N GLU A 534 18.83 -4.48 -31.43
CA GLU A 534 18.70 -5.55 -32.42
C GLU A 534 17.37 -6.32 -32.30
N CYS A 535 16.71 -6.29 -31.13
CA CYS A 535 15.44 -6.97 -30.91
C CYS A 535 14.32 -6.34 -31.76
N LYS A 536 13.33 -7.15 -32.19
CA LYS A 536 12.13 -6.63 -32.89
C LYS A 536 11.26 -5.84 -31.91
N GLU A 537 11.02 -6.39 -30.73
CA GLU A 537 10.19 -5.87 -29.64
C GLU A 537 10.99 -5.89 -28.33
N GLY A 538 10.56 -5.17 -27.31
CA GLY A 538 11.30 -5.10 -26.05
C GLY A 538 12.73 -4.59 -26.20
N LYS A 539 12.96 -3.56 -27.02
CA LYS A 539 14.32 -3.06 -27.33
C LYS A 539 14.97 -2.38 -26.15
N ILE A 540 14.20 -1.67 -25.32
CA ILE A 540 14.68 -0.96 -24.15
C ILE A 540 13.79 -1.23 -22.95
N TYR A 541 14.41 -1.43 -21.79
CA TYR A 541 13.75 -1.64 -20.50
C TYR A 541 14.14 -0.53 -19.53
N LEU A 542 13.17 -0.06 -18.74
CA LEU A 542 13.32 1.08 -17.82
C LEU A 542 14.34 0.81 -16.71
N ASN A 543 14.23 -0.35 -16.07
CA ASN A 543 14.94 -0.64 -14.84
C ASN A 543 16.46 -0.65 -15.00
N SER A 544 16.98 -1.30 -16.03
CA SER A 544 18.43 -1.35 -16.26
C SER A 544 19.03 0.05 -16.40
N GLN A 545 18.32 0.97 -17.06
CA GLN A 545 18.80 2.34 -17.29
C GLN A 545 18.79 3.15 -15.98
N THR A 546 17.68 3.12 -15.27
CA THR A 546 17.51 3.90 -14.03
C THR A 546 18.42 3.42 -12.92
N TRP A 547 18.54 2.09 -12.76
CA TRP A 547 19.39 1.49 -11.73
C TRP A 547 20.88 1.61 -12.04
N ALA A 548 21.29 1.64 -13.32
CA ALA A 548 22.68 1.94 -13.68
C ALA A 548 23.15 3.31 -13.16
N ILE A 549 22.22 4.28 -13.16
CA ILE A 549 22.46 5.61 -12.61
C ILE A 549 22.46 5.58 -11.08
N ILE A 550 21.44 4.95 -10.47
CA ILE A 550 21.28 4.86 -9.01
C ILE A 550 22.48 4.15 -8.35
N ALA A 551 22.95 3.05 -8.94
CA ALA A 551 24.06 2.27 -8.43
C ALA A 551 25.45 2.85 -8.76
N GLY A 552 25.51 3.89 -9.60
CA GLY A 552 26.76 4.52 -10.02
C GLY A 552 27.66 3.58 -10.82
N VAL A 553 27.06 2.71 -11.66
CA VAL A 553 27.84 1.75 -12.50
C VAL A 553 28.20 2.35 -13.86
N CYS A 554 27.51 3.36 -14.32
CA CYS A 554 27.75 4.03 -15.59
C CYS A 554 28.64 5.27 -15.46
N CYS A 555 29.49 5.53 -16.48
CA CYS A 555 30.19 6.81 -16.61
C CYS A 555 29.20 7.94 -17.01
N GLU A 556 29.63 9.18 -16.94
CA GLU A 556 28.80 10.35 -17.22
C GLU A 556 28.16 10.32 -18.61
N GLU A 557 28.92 9.95 -19.65
CA GLU A 557 28.41 9.83 -21.01
C GLU A 557 27.26 8.81 -21.10
N ARG A 558 27.44 7.62 -20.51
CA ARG A 558 26.40 6.57 -20.51
C ARG A 558 25.20 6.96 -19.66
N LYS A 559 25.42 7.64 -18.53
CA LYS A 559 24.35 8.20 -17.71
C LYS A 559 23.43 9.12 -18.54
N GLN A 560 24.04 10.04 -19.28
CA GLN A 560 23.29 10.97 -20.14
C GLN A 560 22.52 10.22 -21.24
N LYS A 561 23.14 9.25 -21.91
CA LYS A 561 22.47 8.40 -22.91
C LYS A 561 21.30 7.60 -22.35
N CYS A 562 21.44 7.03 -21.16
CA CYS A 562 20.35 6.33 -20.49
C CYS A 562 19.15 7.27 -20.23
N ILE A 563 19.40 8.48 -19.72
CA ILE A 563 18.35 9.48 -19.46
C ILE A 563 17.64 9.87 -20.78
N GLU A 564 18.40 10.18 -21.81
CA GLU A 564 17.86 10.54 -23.13
C GLU A 564 17.03 9.42 -23.74
N SER A 565 17.52 8.17 -23.68
CA SER A 565 16.81 7.00 -24.21
C SER A 565 15.52 6.72 -23.43
N VAL A 566 15.53 6.81 -22.10
CA VAL A 566 14.33 6.67 -21.27
C VAL A 566 13.30 7.75 -21.61
N ASN A 567 13.73 9.00 -21.69
CA ASN A 567 12.82 10.11 -22.02
C ASN A 567 12.26 10.02 -23.45
N LYS A 568 13.05 9.54 -24.40
CA LYS A 568 12.67 9.40 -25.81
C LYS A 568 11.71 8.23 -26.05
N TYR A 569 11.98 7.08 -25.46
CA TYR A 569 11.28 5.85 -25.81
C TYR A 569 10.25 5.39 -24.78
N LEU A 570 10.44 5.71 -23.49
CA LEU A 570 9.64 5.15 -22.41
C LEU A 570 8.69 6.16 -21.74
N LYS A 571 8.92 7.47 -21.90
CA LYS A 571 8.06 8.49 -21.31
C LYS A 571 6.73 8.60 -22.06
N CYS A 572 5.62 8.65 -21.32
CA CYS A 572 4.29 8.96 -21.84
C CYS A 572 3.58 9.99 -20.95
N ASP A 573 2.33 10.35 -21.27
CA ASP A 573 1.58 11.43 -20.58
C ASP A 573 1.20 11.11 -19.13
N TYR A 574 1.43 9.88 -18.63
CA TYR A 574 1.05 9.44 -17.29
C TYR A 574 2.09 8.51 -16.64
N GLY A 575 3.35 8.59 -17.06
CA GLY A 575 4.47 7.88 -16.44
C GLY A 575 5.52 7.41 -17.42
N PHE A 576 6.23 6.33 -17.03
CA PHE A 576 7.30 5.72 -17.80
C PHE A 576 7.00 4.24 -18.02
N MET A 577 6.97 3.83 -19.27
CA MET A 577 6.73 2.42 -19.65
C MET A 577 7.89 1.54 -19.17
N THR A 578 7.57 0.32 -18.77
CA THR A 578 8.55 -0.69 -18.36
C THR A 578 9.49 -1.09 -19.49
N LEU A 579 8.97 -1.11 -20.72
CA LEU A 579 9.72 -1.46 -21.94
C LEU A 579 9.06 -0.88 -23.19
N TYR A 580 9.79 -0.85 -24.29
CA TYR A 580 9.30 -0.42 -25.61
C TYR A 580 10.12 -1.05 -26.75
N PRO A 581 9.52 -1.39 -27.91
CA PRO A 581 8.07 -1.58 -28.14
C PRO A 581 7.51 -2.74 -27.30
N ALA A 582 6.20 -2.70 -26.98
CA ALA A 582 5.54 -3.81 -26.30
C ALA A 582 5.56 -5.09 -27.18
N TYR A 583 5.61 -6.25 -26.53
CA TYR A 583 5.55 -7.55 -27.20
C TYR A 583 4.14 -7.83 -27.70
N THR A 584 4.05 -8.37 -28.92
CA THR A 584 2.79 -8.78 -29.57
C THR A 584 2.67 -10.27 -29.78
N GLU A 585 3.77 -11.01 -29.62
CA GLU A 585 3.86 -12.47 -29.78
C GLU A 585 4.52 -13.11 -28.55
N TYR A 586 4.03 -14.30 -28.17
CA TYR A 586 4.61 -15.04 -27.05
C TYR A 586 5.98 -15.62 -27.37
N ASP A 587 6.98 -15.29 -26.56
CA ASP A 587 8.32 -15.88 -26.57
C ASP A 587 8.63 -16.53 -25.22
N LYS A 588 8.71 -17.86 -25.21
CA LYS A 588 9.03 -18.64 -24.02
C LYS A 588 10.41 -18.35 -23.43
N ASN A 589 11.37 -17.86 -24.25
CA ASN A 589 12.73 -17.56 -23.80
C ASN A 589 12.84 -16.18 -23.12
N VAL A 590 11.78 -15.39 -23.16
CA VAL A 590 11.60 -14.15 -22.42
C VAL A 590 10.66 -14.37 -21.24
N GLY A 591 9.55 -15.09 -21.46
CA GLY A 591 8.63 -15.48 -20.41
C GLY A 591 7.21 -14.93 -20.62
N ARG A 592 6.40 -15.07 -19.56
CA ARG A 592 4.96 -14.68 -19.59
C ARG A 592 4.72 -13.22 -19.92
N LEU A 593 5.73 -12.34 -19.73
CA LEU A 593 5.71 -10.94 -20.13
C LEU A 593 5.19 -10.77 -21.57
N THR A 594 5.71 -11.61 -22.48
CA THR A 594 5.38 -11.56 -23.91
C THR A 594 4.01 -12.13 -24.24
N GLY A 595 3.38 -12.85 -23.30
CA GLY A 595 2.02 -13.37 -23.42
C GLY A 595 0.95 -12.37 -22.98
N PHE A 596 1.32 -11.26 -22.36
CA PHE A 596 0.36 -10.21 -22.02
C PHE A 596 0.03 -9.34 -23.23
N VAL A 597 -1.22 -8.92 -23.30
CA VAL A 597 -1.64 -7.92 -24.28
C VAL A 597 -0.80 -6.64 -24.10
N PRO A 598 -0.37 -5.96 -25.17
CA PRO A 598 0.37 -4.70 -25.07
C PRO A 598 -0.32 -3.71 -24.13
N GLY A 599 0.50 -3.08 -23.28
CA GLY A 599 0.02 -2.09 -22.30
C GLY A 599 -0.67 -2.70 -21.07
N ILE A 600 -0.46 -3.99 -20.75
CA ILE A 600 -0.94 -4.64 -19.53
C ILE A 600 0.25 -5.21 -18.75
N TRP A 601 0.17 -5.14 -17.41
CA TRP A 601 1.21 -5.61 -16.48
C TRP A 601 2.57 -5.01 -16.87
N GLU A 602 3.61 -5.81 -17.02
CA GLU A 602 4.95 -5.31 -17.37
C GLU A 602 5.15 -5.14 -18.89
N ASN A 603 4.18 -5.49 -19.74
CA ASN A 603 4.33 -5.40 -21.20
C ASN A 603 4.01 -4.00 -21.74
N GLY A 604 4.96 -3.06 -21.59
CA GLY A 604 4.82 -1.69 -22.11
C GLY A 604 3.85 -0.81 -21.33
N THR A 605 3.71 -1.03 -20.01
CA THR A 605 2.90 -0.19 -19.13
C THR A 605 3.72 0.87 -18.42
N PRO A 606 3.16 2.02 -18.09
CA PRO A 606 3.64 2.89 -17.03
C PRO A 606 3.42 2.20 -15.67
N TYR A 607 4.42 1.42 -15.27
CA TYR A 607 4.45 0.76 -13.97
C TYR A 607 5.00 1.75 -12.95
N CYS A 608 4.14 2.25 -12.04
CA CYS A 608 4.46 3.40 -11.18
C CYS A 608 5.66 3.15 -10.26
N HIS A 609 5.88 1.89 -9.85
CA HIS A 609 7.04 1.49 -9.06
C HIS A 609 8.36 1.67 -9.86
N GLY A 610 8.42 1.19 -11.10
CA GLY A 610 9.56 1.45 -12.01
C GLY A 610 9.72 2.95 -12.32
N GLY A 611 8.58 3.66 -12.42
CA GLY A 611 8.58 5.13 -12.54
C GLY A 611 9.26 5.82 -11.35
N ALA A 612 9.08 5.34 -10.12
CA ALA A 612 9.76 5.89 -8.96
C ALA A 612 11.29 5.71 -9.04
N PHE A 613 11.79 4.63 -9.63
CA PHE A 613 13.25 4.48 -9.89
C PHE A 613 13.77 5.57 -10.83
N LYS A 614 12.95 5.97 -11.82
CA LYS A 614 13.32 7.08 -12.71
C LYS A 614 13.48 8.40 -11.96
N LEU A 615 12.62 8.66 -10.96
CA LEU A 615 12.72 9.87 -10.14
C LEU A 615 14.02 9.85 -9.31
N VAL A 616 14.36 8.73 -8.71
CA VAL A 616 15.63 8.59 -7.98
C VAL A 616 16.82 8.79 -8.92
N ALA A 617 16.78 8.22 -10.13
CA ALA A 617 17.83 8.41 -11.12
C ALA A 617 17.98 9.88 -11.54
N ASP A 618 16.86 10.61 -11.69
CA ASP A 618 16.89 12.03 -12.00
C ASP A 618 17.56 12.85 -10.88
N THR A 619 17.26 12.56 -9.62
CA THR A 619 17.90 13.26 -8.49
C THR A 619 19.39 12.96 -8.37
N VAL A 620 19.80 11.70 -8.60
CA VAL A 620 21.23 11.32 -8.67
C VAL A 620 21.96 12.02 -9.83
N ALA A 621 21.22 12.34 -10.90
CA ALA A 621 21.75 13.10 -12.03
C ALA A 621 21.55 14.63 -11.87
N GLU A 622 21.19 15.10 -10.67
CA GLU A 622 20.99 16.52 -10.33
C GLU A 622 19.93 17.24 -11.20
N ARG A 623 18.90 16.49 -11.65
CA ARG A 623 17.83 16.97 -12.55
C ARG A 623 16.54 17.24 -11.74
N ALA A 624 16.56 18.22 -10.86
CA ALA A 624 15.51 18.53 -9.91
C ALA A 624 14.15 18.76 -10.54
N GLU A 625 14.09 19.58 -11.61
CA GLU A 625 12.86 19.88 -12.34
C GLU A 625 12.26 18.62 -12.98
N ASP A 626 13.10 17.74 -13.55
CA ASP A 626 12.65 16.49 -14.14
C ASP A 626 12.11 15.53 -13.06
N ALA A 627 12.77 15.45 -11.91
CA ALA A 627 12.33 14.60 -10.79
C ALA A 627 10.95 15.03 -10.28
N VAL A 628 10.74 16.33 -10.00
CA VAL A 628 9.46 16.84 -9.51
C VAL A 628 8.37 16.74 -10.57
N ASN A 629 8.66 17.09 -11.84
CA ASN A 629 7.72 16.95 -12.94
C ASN A 629 7.30 15.48 -13.16
N SER A 630 8.25 14.55 -13.05
CA SER A 630 7.98 13.11 -13.14
C SER A 630 7.16 12.61 -11.96
N TYR A 631 7.40 13.12 -10.73
CA TYR A 631 6.55 12.84 -9.58
C TYR A 631 5.09 13.25 -9.86
N LEU A 632 4.88 14.48 -10.30
CA LEU A 632 3.55 15.01 -10.59
C LEU A 632 2.87 14.30 -11.76
N LEU A 633 3.64 13.78 -12.72
CA LEU A 633 3.15 13.00 -13.84
C LEU A 633 2.57 11.64 -13.39
N ILE A 634 3.26 10.97 -12.46
CA ILE A 634 2.88 9.66 -11.93
C ILE A 634 1.83 9.77 -10.82
N ALA A 635 1.82 10.88 -10.08
CA ALA A 635 0.93 11.10 -8.94
C ALA A 635 -0.55 10.92 -9.32
N PRO A 636 -1.38 10.38 -8.41
CA PRO A 636 -2.81 10.26 -8.64
C PRO A 636 -3.43 11.63 -8.96
N ASP A 637 -4.49 11.63 -9.77
CA ASP A 637 -5.17 12.85 -10.22
C ASP A 637 -4.20 13.89 -10.84
N SER A 638 -3.25 13.40 -11.66
CA SER A 638 -2.34 14.29 -12.38
C SER A 638 -3.08 15.14 -13.42
N GLU A 639 -2.48 16.24 -13.83
CA GLU A 639 -3.08 17.17 -14.81
C GLU A 639 -3.40 16.46 -16.13
N LYS A 640 -2.46 15.63 -16.61
CA LYS A 640 -2.61 14.88 -17.86
C LYS A 640 -3.43 13.61 -17.74
N ASN A 641 -3.51 13.04 -16.53
CA ASN A 641 -4.27 11.82 -16.26
C ASN A 641 -5.12 11.94 -14.98
N PRO A 642 -6.16 12.81 -15.01
CA PRO A 642 -6.99 13.05 -13.84
C PRO A 642 -7.81 11.82 -13.42
N SER A 643 -8.13 11.73 -12.14
CA SER A 643 -8.92 10.63 -11.54
C SER A 643 -10.27 10.41 -12.22
N ALA A 644 -10.86 11.46 -12.78
CA ALA A 644 -12.08 11.38 -13.58
C ALA A 644 -11.93 10.51 -14.85
N TYR A 645 -10.72 10.35 -15.36
CA TYR A 645 -10.41 9.51 -16.51
C TYR A 645 -9.73 8.21 -16.09
N SER A 646 -8.68 8.31 -15.27
CA SER A 646 -7.89 7.16 -14.85
C SER A 646 -8.67 6.20 -13.95
N GLY A 647 -9.63 6.72 -13.17
CA GLY A 647 -10.36 5.98 -12.16
C GLY A 647 -9.51 5.63 -10.92
N CYS A 648 -8.29 6.17 -10.82
CA CYS A 648 -7.47 6.06 -9.62
C CYS A 648 -8.00 6.96 -8.52
N GLU A 649 -7.99 6.50 -7.27
CA GLU A 649 -8.27 7.35 -6.13
C GLU A 649 -7.28 8.53 -6.09
N PRO A 650 -7.74 9.77 -5.85
CA PRO A 650 -6.90 10.96 -5.95
C PRO A 650 -5.82 11.10 -4.86
N TYR A 651 -5.83 10.23 -3.87
CA TYR A 651 -5.03 10.32 -2.64
C TYR A 651 -4.08 9.14 -2.43
N VAL A 652 -4.03 8.15 -3.33
CA VAL A 652 -3.12 7.00 -3.23
C VAL A 652 -2.50 6.63 -4.57
N PHE A 653 -1.30 6.09 -4.55
CA PHE A 653 -0.64 5.61 -5.76
C PHE A 653 -1.24 4.30 -6.25
N THR A 654 -1.29 4.15 -7.56
CA THR A 654 -1.63 2.89 -8.23
C THR A 654 -0.37 2.07 -8.53
N ASN A 655 -0.58 0.78 -8.78
CA ASN A 655 0.46 -0.10 -9.26
C ASN A 655 0.92 0.28 -10.68
N MET A 656 -0.05 0.45 -11.59
CA MET A 656 0.21 0.82 -12.97
C MET A 656 -0.98 1.55 -13.60
N TYR A 657 -0.71 2.27 -14.66
CA TYR A 657 -1.70 2.69 -15.64
C TYR A 657 -1.60 1.82 -16.89
N PHE A 658 -2.70 1.50 -17.56
CA PHE A 658 -2.65 0.80 -18.84
C PHE A 658 -1.83 1.59 -19.86
N GLY A 659 -0.95 0.90 -20.59
CA GLY A 659 0.01 1.51 -21.51
C GLY A 659 -0.63 2.18 -22.73
N PRO A 660 0.15 3.00 -23.48
CA PRO A 660 -0.34 3.72 -24.65
C PRO A 660 -0.92 2.84 -25.76
N ASP A 661 -0.43 1.59 -25.87
CA ASP A 661 -0.87 0.63 -26.88
C ASP A 661 -2.13 -0.13 -26.48
N ASN A 662 -2.69 0.16 -25.29
CA ASN A 662 -3.90 -0.49 -24.80
C ASN A 662 -5.15 0.35 -25.08
N ILE A 663 -6.28 -0.33 -25.35
CA ILE A 663 -7.59 0.33 -25.52
C ILE A 663 -8.00 1.13 -24.26
N ARG A 664 -7.53 0.72 -23.09
CA ARG A 664 -7.79 1.35 -21.79
C ARG A 664 -6.67 2.29 -21.35
N LYS A 665 -5.84 2.76 -22.27
CA LYS A 665 -4.67 3.61 -21.99
C LYS A 665 -4.95 4.68 -20.93
N GLY A 666 -4.06 4.81 -19.96
CA GLY A 666 -4.16 5.78 -18.87
C GLY A 666 -5.12 5.42 -17.74
N GLN A 667 -5.97 4.39 -17.91
CA GLN A 667 -6.80 3.92 -16.79
C GLN A 667 -5.96 3.11 -15.81
N THR A 668 -6.33 3.15 -14.52
CA THR A 668 -5.64 2.35 -13.49
C THR A 668 -6.11 0.90 -13.49
N SER A 669 -5.23 0.00 -13.08
CA SER A 669 -5.58 -1.40 -12.79
C SER A 669 -6.14 -1.52 -11.37
N PHE A 670 -5.31 -1.28 -10.36
CA PHE A 670 -5.66 -1.25 -8.93
C PHE A 670 -4.72 -0.28 -8.21
N ALA A 671 -5.20 0.26 -7.09
CA ALA A 671 -4.44 1.16 -6.23
C ALA A 671 -4.24 0.54 -4.83
N TRP A 672 -3.67 1.27 -3.91
CA TRP A 672 -3.40 0.94 -2.53
C TRP A 672 -2.24 -0.05 -2.32
N VAL A 673 -2.34 -1.28 -2.80
CA VAL A 673 -1.36 -2.33 -2.53
C VAL A 673 -0.28 -2.32 -3.60
N THR A 674 0.80 -1.56 -3.39
CA THR A 674 1.89 -1.38 -4.36
C THR A 674 3.17 -0.92 -3.69
N GLY A 675 4.32 -1.41 -4.16
CA GLY A 675 5.65 -0.91 -3.75
C GLY A 675 5.93 0.55 -4.13
N THR A 676 5.15 1.12 -5.05
CA THR A 676 5.25 2.53 -5.45
C THR A 676 5.24 3.48 -4.26
N ALA A 677 4.38 3.25 -3.27
CA ALA A 677 4.16 4.18 -2.17
C ALA A 677 5.44 4.41 -1.33
N GLY A 678 6.13 3.35 -0.93
CA GLY A 678 7.37 3.44 -0.14
C GLY A 678 8.48 4.19 -0.89
N TRP A 679 8.60 3.92 -2.18
CA TRP A 679 9.55 4.63 -3.03
C TRP A 679 9.19 6.10 -3.21
N MET A 680 7.92 6.44 -3.47
CA MET A 680 7.48 7.83 -3.65
C MET A 680 7.62 8.66 -2.37
N PHE A 681 7.45 8.05 -1.19
CA PHE A 681 7.76 8.70 0.08
C PHE A 681 9.25 9.06 0.18
N ARG A 682 10.12 8.08 -0.10
CA ARG A 682 11.58 8.26 -0.04
C ARG A 682 12.09 9.24 -1.10
N VAL A 683 11.53 9.22 -2.30
CA VAL A 683 11.89 10.19 -3.35
C VAL A 683 11.74 11.61 -2.85
N ILE A 684 10.65 11.94 -2.17
CA ILE A 684 10.45 13.30 -1.63
C ILE A 684 11.40 13.58 -0.48
N THR A 685 11.45 12.72 0.53
CA THR A 685 12.18 13.01 1.78
C THR A 685 13.69 12.86 1.62
N GLN A 686 14.14 11.78 0.99
CA GLN A 686 15.57 11.46 0.90
C GLN A 686 16.24 12.02 -0.37
N ASN A 687 15.51 12.08 -1.50
CA ASN A 687 16.13 12.44 -2.76
C ASN A 687 15.87 13.90 -3.15
N ILE A 688 14.65 14.42 -2.99
CA ILE A 688 14.30 15.79 -3.34
C ILE A 688 14.64 16.75 -2.19
N LEU A 689 14.17 16.48 -0.96
CA LEU A 689 14.53 17.30 0.21
C LEU A 689 15.91 16.94 0.78
N GLY A 690 16.41 15.76 0.46
CA GLY A 690 17.80 15.36 0.66
C GLY A 690 18.17 14.89 2.05
N PHE A 691 17.21 14.63 2.95
CA PHE A 691 17.49 14.10 4.29
C PHE A 691 17.90 12.63 4.22
N THR A 692 19.19 12.36 4.32
CA THR A 692 19.74 11.00 4.24
C THR A 692 20.40 10.61 5.58
N PRO A 693 19.82 9.65 6.33
CA PRO A 693 20.41 9.12 7.55
C PRO A 693 21.81 8.52 7.31
N GLU A 694 22.70 8.73 8.27
CA GLU A 694 24.05 8.15 8.31
C GLU A 694 24.32 7.57 9.72
N TYR A 695 25.42 6.81 9.88
CA TYR A 695 25.71 6.15 11.16
C TYR A 695 25.91 7.14 12.31
N ASP A 696 26.55 8.27 12.06
CA ASP A 696 26.88 9.27 13.08
C ASP A 696 25.93 10.48 13.08
N GLY A 697 24.91 10.47 12.22
CA GLY A 697 23.99 11.58 12.05
C GLY A 697 23.21 11.48 10.74
N PHE A 698 23.16 12.55 9.97
CA PHE A 698 22.49 12.59 8.67
C PHE A 698 23.13 13.61 7.72
N LYS A 699 22.96 13.40 6.45
CA LYS A 699 23.29 14.39 5.40
C LYS A 699 22.02 15.09 4.93
N VAL A 700 22.17 16.31 4.48
CA VAL A 700 21.11 17.01 3.73
C VAL A 700 21.69 17.53 2.42
N ASN A 701 21.27 16.91 1.33
CA ASN A 701 21.67 17.30 -0.02
C ASN A 701 20.42 17.50 -0.89
N PRO A 702 19.76 18.67 -0.82
CA PRO A 702 18.50 18.89 -1.51
C PRO A 702 18.69 18.98 -3.02
N CYS A 703 17.78 18.32 -3.75
CA CYS A 703 17.65 18.40 -5.21
C CYS A 703 16.28 19.01 -5.53
N ILE A 704 16.10 20.30 -5.20
CA ILE A 704 14.84 21.03 -5.38
C ILE A 704 14.86 21.86 -6.68
N PRO A 705 13.70 22.04 -7.35
CA PRO A 705 13.58 22.92 -8.51
C PRO A 705 13.98 24.36 -8.21
N LYS A 706 14.44 25.06 -9.23
CA LYS A 706 14.89 26.46 -9.10
C LYS A 706 13.76 27.44 -8.74
N ASP A 707 12.52 27.10 -9.06
CA ASP A 707 11.32 27.88 -8.72
C ASP A 707 10.78 27.61 -7.32
N TRP A 708 11.44 26.74 -6.54
CA TRP A 708 11.10 26.51 -5.13
C TRP A 708 11.99 27.42 -4.25
N ASP A 709 11.52 28.60 -3.89
CA ASP A 709 12.26 29.50 -3.02
C ASP A 709 12.52 28.90 -1.63
N TYR A 710 11.63 28.02 -1.17
CA TYR A 710 11.67 27.42 0.15
C TYR A 710 11.08 26.02 0.18
N ALA A 711 11.71 25.14 0.96
CA ALA A 711 11.15 23.85 1.35
C ALA A 711 11.58 23.51 2.79
N GLU A 712 10.83 22.61 3.44
CA GLU A 712 11.10 22.23 4.84
C GLU A 712 10.78 20.74 5.05
N GLU A 713 11.62 20.07 5.86
CA GLU A 713 11.31 18.77 6.44
C GLU A 713 11.48 18.82 7.96
N THR A 714 10.41 18.48 8.70
CA THR A 714 10.48 18.22 10.13
C THR A 714 10.55 16.71 10.34
N ARG A 715 11.59 16.22 11.00
CA ARG A 715 11.84 14.78 11.21
C ARG A 715 12.21 14.46 12.65
N LYS A 716 11.53 13.47 13.22
CA LYS A 716 11.95 12.83 14.46
C LYS A 716 13.02 11.80 14.15
N PHE A 717 14.23 12.05 14.58
CA PHE A 717 15.37 11.21 14.25
C PHE A 717 16.13 10.86 15.55
N ARG A 718 16.18 9.57 15.89
CA ARG A 718 16.88 9.01 17.06
C ARG A 718 16.57 9.72 18.39
N GLY A 719 15.35 10.16 18.60
CA GLY A 719 14.89 10.82 19.82
C GLY A 719 14.79 12.34 19.75
N ASP A 720 15.57 12.97 18.89
CA ASP A 720 15.50 14.41 18.62
C ASP A 720 14.47 14.76 17.53
N THR A 721 14.14 16.03 17.41
CA THR A 721 13.37 16.58 16.29
C THR A 721 14.24 17.54 15.51
N TYR A 722 14.41 17.32 14.21
CA TYR A 722 15.16 18.22 13.33
C TYR A 722 14.18 18.93 12.38
N VAL A 723 14.24 20.27 12.36
CA VAL A 723 13.52 21.11 11.39
C VAL A 723 14.53 21.58 10.36
N VAL A 724 14.55 20.93 9.21
CA VAL A 724 15.44 21.23 8.10
C VAL A 724 14.78 22.24 7.20
N LYS A 725 15.30 23.45 7.13
CA LYS A 725 14.83 24.56 6.28
C LYS A 725 15.77 24.72 5.10
N ILE A 726 15.23 24.64 3.92
CA ILE A 726 15.98 24.74 2.65
C ILE A 726 15.60 26.05 1.97
N HIS A 727 16.55 26.96 1.82
CA HIS A 727 16.43 28.24 1.16
C HIS A 727 17.16 28.19 -0.19
N ASN A 728 16.46 28.48 -1.26
CA ASN A 728 17.02 28.52 -2.61
C ASN A 728 17.29 29.99 -2.99
N ASP A 729 18.29 30.59 -2.37
CA ASP A 729 18.59 32.03 -2.40
C ASP A 729 19.94 32.36 -3.05
N ASN A 730 20.56 31.41 -3.75
CA ASN A 730 21.88 31.54 -4.40
C ASN A 730 23.04 31.89 -3.44
N ASN A 731 22.88 31.65 -2.13
CA ASN A 731 23.95 31.71 -1.16
C ASN A 731 24.69 30.37 -1.12
N GLU A 732 25.96 30.36 -1.46
CA GLU A 732 26.80 29.16 -1.60
C GLU A 732 26.66 28.17 -0.45
N ASN A 733 26.03 27.04 -0.68
CA ASN A 733 26.00 25.79 0.13
C ASN A 733 26.33 25.93 1.62
N LYS A 734 25.73 26.87 2.30
CA LYS A 734 25.98 27.14 3.73
C LYS A 734 25.00 26.32 4.56
N ILE A 735 25.53 25.45 5.40
CA ILE A 735 24.74 24.66 6.34
C ILE A 735 25.00 25.15 7.75
N THR A 736 23.93 25.38 8.53
CA THR A 736 24.02 25.67 9.95
C THR A 736 23.16 24.70 10.76
N LEU A 737 23.61 24.35 11.97
CA LEU A 737 22.85 23.64 13.00
C LEU A 737 22.71 24.58 14.22
N ASP A 738 21.47 24.95 14.56
CA ASP A 738 21.17 25.93 15.64
C ASP A 738 21.94 27.25 15.51
N GLY A 739 22.09 27.72 14.25
CA GLY A 739 22.84 28.93 13.91
C GLY A 739 24.37 28.77 13.88
N MET A 740 24.92 27.61 14.24
CA MET A 740 26.34 27.33 14.18
C MET A 740 26.71 26.67 12.84
N PRO A 741 27.77 27.11 12.13
CA PRO A 741 28.18 26.52 10.87
C PRO A 741 28.56 25.05 11.01
N VAL A 742 28.04 24.21 10.08
CA VAL A 742 28.46 22.81 9.94
C VAL A 742 29.51 22.74 8.84
N ILE A 743 30.69 22.21 9.20
CA ILE A 743 31.89 22.18 8.32
C ILE A 743 31.97 20.85 7.54
N THR A 744 31.28 19.81 8.03
CA THR A 744 31.29 18.46 7.47
C THR A 744 30.05 18.20 6.66
N ASP A 745 30.08 17.20 5.76
CA ASP A 745 28.90 16.75 5.00
C ASP A 745 27.86 16.06 5.90
N ILE A 746 28.24 15.66 7.12
CA ILE A 746 27.37 14.99 8.08
C ILE A 746 27.00 15.95 9.20
N ILE A 747 25.71 16.17 9.38
CA ILE A 747 25.14 16.87 10.52
C ILE A 747 25.09 15.87 11.67
N PRO A 748 25.81 16.10 12.78
CA PRO A 748 25.89 15.15 13.88
C PRO A 748 24.53 15.03 14.58
N HIS A 749 24.21 13.80 15.03
CA HIS A 749 23.08 13.58 15.92
C HIS A 749 23.45 14.11 17.33
N ILE A 750 22.58 14.94 17.93
CA ILE A 750 22.85 15.59 19.22
C ILE A 750 22.44 14.69 20.39
N GLY A 751 21.26 14.09 20.38
CA GLY A 751 20.79 13.12 21.36
C GLY A 751 20.32 13.73 22.69
N ASP A 752 19.81 14.98 22.68
CA ASP A 752 19.33 15.67 23.88
C ASP A 752 17.78 15.69 24.04
N GLY A 753 17.06 15.07 23.08
CA GLY A 753 15.61 14.96 23.09
C GLY A 753 14.87 16.24 22.70
N LYS A 754 15.55 17.24 22.15
CA LYS A 754 14.97 18.55 21.81
C LYS A 754 14.75 18.72 20.31
N GLU A 755 14.25 19.90 19.97
CA GLU A 755 14.13 20.38 18.60
C GLU A 755 15.38 21.17 18.20
N HIS A 756 15.92 20.85 17.02
CA HIS A 756 17.08 21.49 16.41
C HIS A 756 16.73 22.03 15.03
N ILE A 757 17.29 23.16 14.69
CA ILE A 757 17.06 23.83 13.41
C ILE A 757 18.30 23.68 12.53
N VAL A 758 18.11 23.05 11.37
CA VAL A 758 19.11 23.00 10.31
C VAL A 758 18.68 23.96 9.21
N GLU A 759 19.53 24.92 8.89
CA GLU A 759 19.29 25.84 7.75
C GLU A 759 20.30 25.58 6.65
N ILE A 760 19.79 25.48 5.43
CA ILE A 760 20.56 25.21 4.22
C ILE A 760 20.26 26.30 3.22
N HIS A 761 21.30 26.95 2.75
CA HIS A 761 21.25 27.94 1.67
C HIS A 761 21.89 27.34 0.42
N LYS A 762 21.18 27.32 -0.70
CA LYS A 762 21.60 26.69 -1.95
C LYS A 762 21.60 27.69 -3.12
#